data_e1b93551862a047ee31e6b9572cca8aa
#
_entry.id   e1b93551862a047ee31e6b9572cca8aa
#
_cell.length_a   1.000
_cell.length_b   1.000
_cell.length_c   1.000
_cell.angle_alpha   90.00
_cell.angle_beta   90.00
_cell.angle_gamma   90.00
#
_symmetry.space_group_name_H-M   'P 1'
#
loop_
_entity.id
_entity.type
_entity.pdbx_description
1 polymer ?
#
loop_
_entity_poly.entity_id
_entity_poly.type
_entity_poly.pdbx_seq_one_letter_code
_entity_poly.pdbx_strand_id
1 'polypeptide(L)'
;MPKLPLLFATAPFPTLFFLLVLSIFQVISQNLDDERSILLDVKQQLGNPPSLQSWNSSSSPCDWPEITCTDNTVTAISLHNKTIREKIPATICDLKNLIVLDLSNNYIPGEFPDILNCSKLEYLLLLQNSFVGPIPADIDRLSRLRYLDLTANNFSGDIPAAIGRLRELFYLFLVQNEFNGTWPTEIGNLANLEQLAMAYNDKFRPSALPKEFGALKKLKYLWMTQANLIGEIPESFNHLSSLQHLDLSLNKLEGTIPGVMLTLKNLTNLYLFNNRLSGRIPSSIEALNLKEIDLSKNHLTGPIPAGFGKLQNLTGLNLFWNQLSGEIPVNISLIPTLETFKVFSNQLSGVLPPAFGLHSELKRFEVSENKLSGELPQHLCARGALLGVVASNNNLSGEVPKSLGNCRSLLTIQLSNNRFSGEIPSGIWTSPDMIWVMLAGNSFSGTLPSKLARNLSRVEISNNKFSGPIPAEISSWMNIAVLNASNNMLSGKIPVELTSLRNISVLLLDGNQFSGELPSEIISWKSLNNLNLSRNKLSGPIPKALGSLPNLNYLDLSENQFSGQIPPELGHLTLNILDLSFNQLSGMVPIEFQYGGYEHSFLNDPKLCVNVGTLKLPRCDAKAVDSDKLSTKYLVMILIFVVSGFLAVVLFTLLMVRDDNRKNHSRDHTPWKVTQFQTLDFNEQYILTSLTENNLIGRGGSGEVYRIANNRSGELLAVKKICNNRTLDHKLQKQFIAEVEILGTIRHSNIVKLLCCISNESSSLLVYEYMEKQSLDRWLHGKKQRTTSMTSSVHNFVLDWPRRLQIAIGAAKGLCHMHENCSAPIIHRDVKSSNILLDAEFNAKIADFGLAKMLVKQGEADTMSGIAGSYGYIAPEYAYTTKVNEKIDVYSFGVVLLELVTGREPNSGNEHMCLVEWAWDQFREGKTIEEVVDEEIKEQCDRAQVTTLFSLGLMCTTRSPATRPTMKEVLEILRQCSPQEGHGRKKKDHEAAPLLQNGTYPATYKHSEKGSDNEDDDNLV
;
A
#
# COMPACT_ATOMS: atom_id res chain seq x y z
N MET A 1 -101.04 -40.00 -9.55
CA MET A 1 -101.49 -40.19 -10.89
C MET A 1 -101.77 -38.85 -11.56
N PRO A 2 -101.21 -38.58 -12.72
CA PRO A 2 -101.04 -39.45 -13.87
C PRO A 2 -99.61 -39.43 -14.49
N LYS A 3 -99.37 -40.34 -15.38
CA LYS A 3 -98.15 -40.69 -16.10
C LYS A 3 -97.76 -39.64 -17.13
N LEU A 4 -96.40 -39.36 -17.26
CA LEU A 4 -95.81 -38.76 -18.48
C LEU A 4 -94.87 -39.83 -19.11
N PRO A 5 -94.83 -39.93 -20.43
CA PRO A 5 -94.00 -40.94 -21.12
C PRO A 5 -92.54 -40.57 -21.27
N LEU A 6 -91.67 -41.52 -21.14
CA LEU A 6 -90.25 -41.49 -21.49
C LEU A 6 -90.13 -41.36 -23.03
N LEU A 7 -89.35 -40.35 -23.49
CA LEU A 7 -88.76 -40.39 -24.82
C LEU A 7 -87.23 -40.56 -24.60
N PHE A 8 -86.75 -41.73 -24.86
CA PHE A 8 -85.35 -42.04 -25.04
C PHE A 8 -84.88 -41.44 -26.37
N ALA A 9 -84.07 -40.46 -26.36
CA ALA A 9 -83.23 -40.06 -27.46
C ALA A 9 -81.82 -40.60 -27.21
N THR A 10 -81.49 -41.69 -27.90
CA THR A 10 -80.12 -42.26 -27.91
C THR A 10 -79.17 -41.36 -28.73
N ALA A 11 -78.41 -40.56 -28.07
CA ALA A 11 -77.14 -40.03 -28.62
C ALA A 11 -75.99 -40.92 -28.17
N PRO A 12 -75.07 -41.33 -29.06
CA PRO A 12 -74.05 -42.29 -28.72
C PRO A 12 -73.00 -41.64 -27.83
N PHE A 13 -72.97 -42.07 -26.59
CA PHE A 13 -71.98 -41.67 -25.52
C PHE A 13 -70.50 -41.60 -25.99
N PRO A 14 -70.02 -42.43 -26.95
CA PRO A 14 -68.64 -42.38 -27.41
C PRO A 14 -68.34 -41.13 -28.29
N THR A 15 -69.29 -40.56 -29.01
CA THR A 15 -69.07 -39.41 -29.84
C THR A 15 -68.96 -38.12 -29.04
N LEU A 16 -69.68 -37.95 -27.95
CA LEU A 16 -69.58 -36.79 -27.06
C LEU A 16 -68.28 -36.81 -26.26
N PHE A 17 -67.85 -37.99 -25.80
CA PHE A 17 -66.55 -38.17 -25.11
C PHE A 17 -65.38 -37.91 -26.05
N PHE A 18 -65.48 -38.39 -27.32
CA PHE A 18 -64.45 -38.16 -28.33
C PHE A 18 -64.39 -36.68 -28.77
N LEU A 19 -65.52 -35.98 -28.86
CA LEU A 19 -65.57 -34.54 -29.11
C LEU A 19 -65.07 -33.74 -27.92
N LEU A 20 -65.30 -34.17 -26.68
CA LEU A 20 -64.78 -33.53 -25.47
C LEU A 20 -63.27 -33.76 -25.36
N VAL A 21 -62.78 -34.97 -25.64
CA VAL A 21 -61.32 -35.24 -25.68
C VAL A 21 -60.64 -34.51 -26.82
N LEU A 22 -61.28 -34.47 -28.02
CA LEU A 22 -60.75 -33.65 -29.14
C LEU A 22 -60.74 -32.13 -28.83
N SER A 23 -61.80 -31.61 -28.18
CA SER A 23 -61.84 -30.22 -27.79
C SER A 23 -60.81 -29.90 -26.71
N ILE A 24 -60.56 -30.80 -25.76
CA ILE A 24 -59.49 -30.70 -24.77
C ILE A 24 -58.14 -30.78 -25.49
N PHE A 25 -57.92 -31.71 -26.41
CA PHE A 25 -56.68 -31.76 -27.20
C PHE A 25 -56.48 -30.53 -28.08
N GLN A 26 -57.53 -29.98 -28.68
CA GLN A 26 -57.47 -28.74 -29.47
C GLN A 26 -57.15 -27.53 -28.58
N VAL A 27 -57.74 -27.39 -27.39
CA VAL A 27 -57.44 -26.31 -26.45
C VAL A 27 -56.00 -26.39 -25.93
N ILE A 28 -55.51 -27.60 -25.65
CA ILE A 28 -54.12 -27.85 -25.20
C ILE A 28 -53.13 -27.56 -26.35
N SER A 29 -53.42 -27.97 -27.57
CA SER A 29 -52.61 -27.69 -28.76
C SER A 29 -52.57 -26.20 -29.10
N GLN A 30 -53.72 -25.53 -29.00
CA GLN A 30 -53.80 -24.10 -29.31
C GLN A 30 -53.00 -23.21 -28.30
N ASN A 31 -53.01 -23.60 -27.01
CA ASN A 31 -52.24 -22.87 -26.01
C ASN A 31 -50.72 -22.99 -26.25
N LEU A 32 -50.20 -24.15 -26.62
CA LEU A 32 -48.79 -24.41 -26.86
C LEU A 32 -48.28 -23.72 -28.15
N ASP A 33 -49.14 -23.66 -29.20
CA ASP A 33 -48.82 -22.96 -30.44
C ASP A 33 -48.77 -21.43 -30.25
N ASP A 34 -49.64 -20.90 -29.39
CA ASP A 34 -49.57 -19.48 -28.97
C ASP A 34 -48.27 -19.17 -28.21
N GLU A 35 -47.89 -20.05 -27.23
CA GLU A 35 -46.64 -19.89 -26.49
C GLU A 35 -45.40 -20.02 -27.38
N ARG A 36 -45.41 -20.89 -28.39
CA ARG A 36 -44.34 -21.00 -29.40
C ARG A 36 -44.22 -19.73 -30.20
N SER A 37 -45.34 -19.10 -30.62
CA SER A 37 -45.33 -17.84 -31.32
C SER A 37 -44.72 -16.71 -30.50
N ILE A 38 -45.08 -16.62 -29.21
CA ILE A 38 -44.51 -15.65 -28.28
C ILE A 38 -42.99 -15.85 -28.14
N LEU A 39 -42.51 -17.08 -27.95
CA LEU A 39 -41.08 -17.38 -27.80
C LEU A 39 -40.26 -17.07 -29.06
N LEU A 40 -40.86 -17.33 -30.26
CA LEU A 40 -40.21 -16.96 -31.54
C LEU A 40 -40.13 -15.46 -31.72
N ASP A 41 -41.16 -14.70 -31.32
CA ASP A 41 -41.13 -13.25 -31.27
C ASP A 41 -40.03 -12.73 -30.29
N VAL A 42 -39.99 -13.30 -29.09
CA VAL A 42 -38.90 -13.00 -28.10
C VAL A 42 -37.55 -13.27 -28.74
N LYS A 43 -37.34 -14.41 -29.40
CA LYS A 43 -36.07 -14.75 -30.07
C LYS A 43 -35.73 -13.70 -31.14
N GLN A 44 -36.70 -13.28 -31.94
CA GLN A 44 -36.51 -12.27 -32.99
C GLN A 44 -36.10 -10.93 -32.37
N GLN A 45 -36.76 -10.49 -31.30
CA GLN A 45 -36.44 -9.25 -30.60
C GLN A 45 -35.08 -9.30 -29.90
N LEU A 46 -34.60 -10.50 -29.49
CA LEU A 46 -33.25 -10.73 -28.99
C LEU A 46 -32.19 -10.79 -30.11
N GLY A 47 -32.54 -10.42 -31.37
CA GLY A 47 -31.61 -10.38 -32.50
C GLY A 47 -31.26 -11.76 -33.08
N ASN A 48 -32.09 -12.77 -32.87
CA ASN A 48 -31.88 -14.14 -33.34
C ASN A 48 -30.49 -14.74 -32.95
N PRO A 49 -30.13 -14.74 -31.68
CA PRO A 49 -28.81 -15.19 -31.29
C PRO A 49 -28.55 -16.63 -31.74
N PRO A 50 -27.35 -16.95 -32.22
CA PRO A 50 -27.00 -18.31 -32.67
C PRO A 50 -27.16 -19.38 -31.58
N SER A 51 -27.10 -18.98 -30.31
CA SER A 51 -27.27 -19.85 -29.16
C SER A 51 -28.72 -20.33 -28.96
N LEU A 52 -29.70 -19.76 -29.66
CA LEU A 52 -31.11 -20.13 -29.64
C LEU A 52 -31.57 -20.78 -30.94
N GLN A 53 -30.70 -21.48 -31.67
CA GLN A 53 -31.08 -22.18 -32.93
C GLN A 53 -32.13 -23.29 -32.72
N SER A 54 -32.18 -23.89 -31.53
CA SER A 54 -33.22 -24.86 -31.09
C SER A 54 -34.62 -24.30 -31.18
N TRP A 55 -34.81 -23.00 -30.99
CA TRP A 55 -36.10 -22.32 -31.08
C TRP A 55 -36.52 -22.17 -32.54
N ASN A 56 -37.42 -23.00 -33.02
CA ASN A 56 -37.90 -23.00 -34.41
C ASN A 56 -39.38 -23.35 -34.49
N SER A 57 -39.98 -23.07 -35.64
CA SER A 57 -41.42 -23.27 -35.85
C SER A 57 -41.84 -24.75 -36.01
N SER A 58 -40.87 -25.68 -36.18
CA SER A 58 -41.16 -27.09 -36.51
C SER A 58 -41.15 -28.01 -35.30
N SER A 59 -40.66 -27.54 -34.13
CA SER A 59 -40.57 -28.30 -32.87
C SER A 59 -41.40 -27.68 -31.75
N SER A 60 -41.79 -28.46 -30.78
CA SER A 60 -42.48 -27.99 -29.59
C SER A 60 -41.53 -27.15 -28.73
N PRO A 61 -41.99 -26.02 -28.13
CA PRO A 61 -41.19 -25.27 -27.14
C PRO A 61 -40.67 -26.14 -26.01
N CYS A 62 -41.39 -27.12 -25.58
CA CYS A 62 -41.05 -28.05 -24.52
C CYS A 62 -39.88 -28.98 -24.86
N ASP A 63 -39.51 -29.08 -26.15
CA ASP A 63 -38.33 -29.81 -26.62
C ASP A 63 -37.05 -28.93 -26.66
N TRP A 64 -37.16 -27.63 -26.40
CA TRP A 64 -36.01 -26.72 -26.46
C TRP A 64 -35.22 -26.75 -25.16
N PRO A 65 -33.90 -26.85 -25.22
CA PRO A 65 -33.06 -26.99 -24.01
C PRO A 65 -33.23 -25.88 -23.00
N GLU A 66 -33.58 -24.67 -23.44
CA GLU A 66 -33.71 -23.46 -22.60
C GLU A 66 -35.10 -23.33 -21.97
N ILE A 67 -36.07 -24.23 -22.35
CA ILE A 67 -37.48 -24.17 -21.93
C ILE A 67 -37.82 -25.36 -21.06
N THR A 68 -38.56 -25.10 -20.00
CA THR A 68 -39.14 -26.14 -19.17
C THR A 68 -40.67 -25.97 -19.19
N CYS A 69 -41.39 -27.07 -19.45
CA CYS A 69 -42.84 -27.08 -19.40
C CYS A 69 -43.36 -27.90 -18.21
N THR A 70 -44.51 -27.48 -17.67
CA THR A 70 -45.29 -28.26 -16.68
C THR A 70 -46.72 -28.28 -17.21
N ASP A 71 -47.35 -29.47 -17.20
CA ASP A 71 -48.70 -29.64 -17.74
C ASP A 71 -48.88 -29.05 -19.15
N ASN A 72 -47.88 -29.27 -20.02
CA ASN A 72 -47.85 -28.79 -21.39
C ASN A 72 -47.91 -27.24 -21.56
N THR A 73 -47.48 -26.52 -20.57
CA THR A 73 -47.35 -25.03 -20.65
C THR A 73 -45.92 -24.62 -20.24
N VAL A 74 -45.42 -23.54 -20.82
CA VAL A 74 -44.08 -23.01 -20.50
C VAL A 74 -44.09 -22.40 -19.12
N THR A 75 -43.27 -22.96 -18.23
CA THR A 75 -43.12 -22.52 -16.84
C THR A 75 -41.75 -21.96 -16.50
N ALA A 76 -40.69 -22.31 -17.27
CA ALA A 76 -39.37 -21.77 -17.06
C ALA A 76 -38.65 -21.44 -18.38
N ILE A 77 -37.90 -20.36 -18.35
CA ILE A 77 -36.97 -19.97 -19.40
C ILE A 77 -35.61 -19.77 -18.77
N SER A 78 -34.59 -20.51 -19.23
CA SER A 78 -33.21 -20.36 -18.84
C SER A 78 -32.33 -19.97 -20.03
N LEU A 79 -32.01 -18.70 -20.12
CA LEU A 79 -31.09 -18.14 -21.10
C LEU A 79 -29.69 -17.91 -20.52
N HIS A 80 -29.33 -18.69 -19.51
CA HIS A 80 -28.01 -18.62 -18.87
C HIS A 80 -26.86 -18.78 -19.89
N ASN A 81 -25.91 -17.85 -19.89
CA ASN A 81 -24.68 -17.88 -20.70
C ASN A 81 -24.95 -18.06 -22.22
N LYS A 82 -25.93 -17.32 -22.75
CA LYS A 82 -26.30 -17.36 -24.18
C LYS A 82 -25.74 -16.21 -25.01
N THR A 83 -24.87 -15.37 -24.42
CA THR A 83 -24.24 -14.20 -25.07
C THR A 83 -25.24 -13.16 -25.62
N ILE A 84 -26.39 -13.03 -24.97
CA ILE A 84 -27.44 -12.08 -25.34
C ILE A 84 -26.98 -10.66 -25.09
N ARG A 85 -27.23 -9.77 -26.06
CA ARG A 85 -26.82 -8.37 -26.03
C ARG A 85 -27.96 -7.37 -26.21
N GLU A 86 -29.17 -7.87 -26.48
CA GLU A 86 -30.36 -7.07 -26.68
C GLU A 86 -31.18 -6.99 -25.38
N LYS A 87 -32.04 -5.95 -25.30
CA LYS A 87 -32.97 -5.80 -24.17
C LYS A 87 -34.01 -6.89 -24.16
N ILE A 88 -34.46 -7.28 -22.99
CA ILE A 88 -35.53 -8.27 -22.83
C ILE A 88 -36.85 -7.65 -23.22
N PRO A 89 -37.60 -8.26 -24.15
CA PRO A 89 -38.88 -7.74 -24.57
C PRO A 89 -40.00 -8.00 -23.55
N ALA A 90 -40.91 -7.05 -23.38
CA ALA A 90 -42.05 -7.17 -22.45
C ALA A 90 -43.01 -8.32 -22.84
N THR A 91 -43.02 -8.74 -24.11
CA THR A 91 -43.83 -9.88 -24.62
C THR A 91 -43.52 -11.20 -23.91
N ILE A 92 -42.38 -11.32 -23.24
CA ILE A 92 -42.07 -12.51 -22.42
C ILE A 92 -43.11 -12.76 -21.33
N CYS A 93 -43.79 -11.71 -20.84
CA CYS A 93 -44.86 -11.82 -19.83
C CYS A 93 -46.22 -12.25 -20.44
N ASP A 94 -46.29 -12.44 -21.73
CA ASP A 94 -47.49 -13.06 -22.37
C ASP A 94 -47.54 -14.56 -22.13
N LEU A 95 -46.41 -15.15 -21.69
CA LEU A 95 -46.34 -16.48 -21.13
C LEU A 95 -46.96 -16.51 -19.74
N LYS A 96 -48.28 -16.69 -19.67
CA LYS A 96 -49.07 -16.52 -18.43
C LYS A 96 -48.76 -17.49 -17.31
N ASN A 97 -47.98 -18.58 -17.57
CA ASN A 97 -47.56 -19.56 -16.58
C ASN A 97 -46.08 -19.50 -16.24
N LEU A 98 -45.35 -18.47 -16.66
CA LEU A 98 -43.93 -18.30 -16.39
C LEU A 98 -43.66 -18.12 -14.89
N ILE A 99 -42.90 -19.05 -14.32
CA ILE A 99 -42.49 -19.11 -12.91
C ILE A 99 -41.01 -18.76 -12.75
N VAL A 100 -40.16 -19.22 -13.68
CA VAL A 100 -38.73 -19.02 -13.63
C VAL A 100 -38.24 -18.30 -14.86
N LEU A 101 -37.50 -17.19 -14.63
CA LEU A 101 -36.80 -16.46 -15.68
C LEU A 101 -35.33 -16.30 -15.27
N ASP A 102 -34.46 -17.04 -15.92
CA ASP A 102 -33.02 -16.98 -15.74
C ASP A 102 -32.34 -16.37 -16.97
N LEU A 103 -31.82 -15.17 -16.80
CA LEU A 103 -31.09 -14.37 -17.80
C LEU A 103 -29.61 -14.21 -17.46
N SER A 104 -29.13 -14.98 -16.51
CA SER A 104 -27.80 -14.80 -15.92
C SER A 104 -26.65 -15.01 -16.92
N ASN A 105 -25.50 -14.39 -16.62
CA ASN A 105 -24.25 -14.49 -17.40
C ASN A 105 -24.42 -14.12 -18.87
N ASN A 106 -24.97 -12.94 -19.13
CA ASN A 106 -25.12 -12.39 -20.47
C ASN A 106 -24.54 -10.95 -20.53
N TYR A 107 -24.82 -10.22 -21.61
CA TYR A 107 -24.41 -8.83 -21.81
C TYR A 107 -25.64 -7.92 -22.02
N ILE A 108 -26.76 -8.25 -21.36
CA ILE A 108 -28.04 -7.57 -21.54
C ILE A 108 -27.94 -6.14 -20.99
N PRO A 109 -28.12 -5.11 -21.84
CA PRO A 109 -28.03 -3.71 -21.44
C PRO A 109 -29.38 -3.12 -21.02
N GLY A 110 -29.34 -1.90 -20.48
CA GLY A 110 -30.53 -1.09 -20.21
C GLY A 110 -30.99 -1.15 -18.77
N GLU A 111 -32.14 -0.57 -18.52
CA GLU A 111 -32.76 -0.56 -17.18
C GLU A 111 -33.36 -1.92 -16.84
N PHE A 112 -33.91 -2.04 -15.62
CA PHE A 112 -34.61 -3.21 -15.16
C PHE A 112 -35.66 -3.64 -16.26
N PRO A 113 -35.70 -4.93 -16.67
CA PRO A 113 -36.54 -5.35 -17.79
C PRO A 113 -38.02 -5.15 -17.47
N ASP A 114 -38.83 -4.88 -18.53
CA ASP A 114 -40.27 -4.63 -18.39
C ASP A 114 -41.04 -5.95 -18.18
N ILE A 115 -40.80 -6.58 -17.04
CA ILE A 115 -41.36 -7.89 -16.67
C ILE A 115 -42.29 -7.85 -15.46
N LEU A 116 -42.67 -6.65 -15.01
CA LEU A 116 -43.55 -6.50 -13.84
C LEU A 116 -44.95 -7.08 -14.05
N ASN A 117 -45.36 -7.40 -15.31
CA ASN A 117 -46.60 -8.07 -15.64
C ASN A 117 -46.54 -9.61 -15.59
N CYS A 118 -45.35 -10.20 -15.36
CA CYS A 118 -45.19 -11.64 -15.17
C CYS A 118 -45.68 -12.09 -13.77
N SER A 119 -47.02 -12.07 -13.56
CA SER A 119 -47.64 -12.16 -12.23
C SER A 119 -47.44 -13.50 -11.48
N LYS A 120 -46.99 -14.56 -12.18
CA LYS A 120 -46.70 -15.88 -11.58
C LYS A 120 -45.19 -16.10 -11.31
N LEU A 121 -44.36 -15.13 -11.62
CA LEU A 121 -42.92 -15.26 -11.50
C LEU A 121 -42.50 -15.42 -10.02
N GLU A 122 -41.78 -16.51 -9.74
CA GLU A 122 -41.25 -16.86 -8.43
C GLU A 122 -39.71 -16.72 -8.37
N TYR A 123 -39.02 -16.94 -9.51
CA TYR A 123 -37.55 -16.90 -9.60
C TYR A 123 -37.11 -15.97 -10.70
N LEU A 124 -36.42 -14.92 -10.36
CA LEU A 124 -35.84 -13.94 -11.29
C LEU A 124 -34.33 -13.82 -11.07
N LEU A 125 -33.55 -14.30 -12.05
CA LEU A 125 -32.11 -14.29 -12.05
C LEU A 125 -31.60 -13.38 -13.17
N LEU A 126 -31.08 -12.22 -12.80
CA LEU A 126 -30.49 -11.23 -13.70
C LEU A 126 -28.97 -11.06 -13.50
N LEU A 127 -28.35 -11.93 -12.68
CA LEU A 127 -26.94 -11.76 -12.26
C LEU A 127 -25.98 -11.77 -13.47
N GLN A 128 -24.87 -11.04 -13.32
CA GLN A 128 -23.79 -10.89 -14.32
C GLN A 128 -24.31 -10.45 -15.68
N ASN A 129 -24.84 -9.23 -15.73
CA ASN A 129 -25.30 -8.56 -16.94
C ASN A 129 -24.82 -7.09 -16.93
N SER A 130 -25.36 -6.27 -17.84
CA SER A 130 -25.05 -4.85 -17.93
C SER A 130 -26.27 -3.96 -17.64
N PHE A 131 -27.17 -4.42 -16.75
CA PHE A 131 -28.33 -3.62 -16.35
C PHE A 131 -27.90 -2.37 -15.57
N VAL A 132 -28.61 -1.27 -15.79
CA VAL A 132 -28.35 0.05 -15.19
C VAL A 132 -29.63 0.64 -14.60
N GLY A 133 -29.53 1.79 -13.91
CA GLY A 133 -30.68 2.50 -13.36
C GLY A 133 -31.23 1.88 -12.07
N PRO A 134 -32.35 2.39 -11.57
CA PRO A 134 -32.91 1.97 -10.29
C PRO A 134 -33.73 0.67 -10.40
N ILE A 135 -33.91 -0.01 -9.27
CA ILE A 135 -34.93 -1.04 -9.13
C ILE A 135 -36.31 -0.35 -9.20
N PRO A 136 -37.29 -0.89 -9.95
CA PRO A 136 -38.62 -0.26 -10.09
C PRO A 136 -39.32 -0.06 -8.75
N ALA A 137 -39.94 1.11 -8.54
CA ALA A 137 -40.63 1.45 -7.31
C ALA A 137 -41.88 0.57 -7.05
N ASP A 138 -42.39 -0.09 -8.06
CA ASP A 138 -43.54 -1.02 -8.05
C ASP A 138 -43.11 -2.49 -8.25
N ILE A 139 -41.89 -2.86 -7.86
CA ILE A 139 -41.35 -4.23 -7.90
C ILE A 139 -42.24 -5.25 -7.18
N ASP A 140 -43.05 -4.81 -6.20
CA ASP A 140 -44.01 -5.62 -5.46
C ASP A 140 -45.21 -6.15 -6.33
N ARG A 141 -45.34 -5.69 -7.58
CA ARG A 141 -46.23 -6.32 -8.56
C ARG A 141 -45.84 -7.78 -8.83
N LEU A 142 -44.56 -8.12 -8.67
CA LEU A 142 -44.08 -9.52 -8.68
C LEU A 142 -44.34 -10.20 -7.32
N SER A 143 -45.55 -10.19 -6.85
CA SER A 143 -45.96 -10.53 -5.48
C SER A 143 -45.69 -12.00 -5.08
N ARG A 144 -45.41 -12.89 -6.03
CA ARG A 144 -45.06 -14.31 -5.81
C ARG A 144 -43.55 -14.54 -5.77
N LEU A 145 -42.74 -13.51 -5.93
CA LEU A 145 -41.29 -13.65 -6.05
C LEU A 145 -40.70 -14.24 -4.76
N ARG A 146 -39.93 -15.31 -4.92
CA ARG A 146 -39.23 -16.05 -3.88
C ARG A 146 -37.73 -15.89 -3.98
N TYR A 147 -37.22 -15.68 -5.18
CA TYR A 147 -35.80 -15.55 -5.46
C TYR A 147 -35.58 -14.35 -6.38
N LEU A 148 -34.81 -13.37 -5.90
CA LEU A 148 -34.40 -12.21 -6.69
C LEU A 148 -32.88 -12.08 -6.63
N ASP A 149 -32.22 -12.22 -7.78
CA ASP A 149 -30.78 -12.04 -7.89
C ASP A 149 -30.43 -11.01 -8.98
N LEU A 150 -29.90 -9.87 -8.53
CA LEU A 150 -29.43 -8.77 -9.35
C LEU A 150 -27.89 -8.63 -9.30
N THR A 151 -27.18 -9.64 -8.77
CA THR A 151 -25.74 -9.61 -8.53
C THR A 151 -24.94 -9.25 -9.79
N ALA A 152 -23.85 -8.50 -9.60
CA ALA A 152 -22.88 -8.15 -10.63
C ALA A 152 -23.51 -7.46 -11.86
N ASN A 153 -24.15 -6.35 -11.60
CA ASN A 153 -24.73 -5.43 -12.58
C ASN A 153 -24.33 -3.97 -12.27
N ASN A 154 -24.92 -3.02 -12.95
CA ASN A 154 -24.71 -1.59 -12.72
C ASN A 154 -25.99 -0.89 -12.20
N PHE A 155 -26.85 -1.60 -11.46
CA PHE A 155 -28.02 -0.99 -10.84
C PHE A 155 -27.60 0.13 -9.88
N SER A 156 -28.38 1.20 -9.84
CA SER A 156 -28.07 2.42 -9.09
C SER A 156 -29.31 2.95 -8.33
N GLY A 157 -29.18 4.06 -7.62
CA GLY A 157 -30.27 4.66 -6.85
C GLY A 157 -30.52 4.00 -5.50
N ASP A 158 -31.71 4.25 -4.95
CA ASP A 158 -32.18 3.66 -3.71
C ASP A 158 -32.72 2.24 -3.92
N ILE A 159 -32.65 1.37 -2.94
CA ILE A 159 -33.44 0.16 -2.89
C ILE A 159 -34.87 0.55 -2.50
N PRO A 160 -35.91 0.30 -3.34
CA PRO A 160 -37.24 0.80 -3.07
C PRO A 160 -37.91 0.07 -1.87
N ALA A 161 -38.64 0.82 -1.06
CA ALA A 161 -39.40 0.27 0.08
C ALA A 161 -40.41 -0.81 -0.34
N ALA A 162 -40.85 -0.81 -1.60
CA ALA A 162 -41.72 -1.83 -2.18
C ALA A 162 -41.16 -3.25 -2.06
N ILE A 163 -39.80 -3.37 -2.01
CA ILE A 163 -39.17 -4.70 -1.85
C ILE A 163 -39.63 -5.39 -0.55
N GLY A 164 -39.87 -4.62 0.52
CA GLY A 164 -40.39 -5.14 1.80
C GLY A 164 -41.84 -5.66 1.75
N ARG A 165 -42.54 -5.53 0.60
CA ARG A 165 -43.89 -6.09 0.37
C ARG A 165 -43.86 -7.44 -0.35
N LEU A 166 -42.69 -7.91 -0.79
CA LEU A 166 -42.50 -9.23 -1.41
C LEU A 166 -42.49 -10.35 -0.34
N ARG A 167 -43.62 -10.61 0.29
CA ARG A 167 -43.73 -11.45 1.48
C ARG A 167 -43.31 -12.91 1.28
N GLU A 168 -43.30 -13.39 0.04
CA GLU A 168 -42.86 -14.74 -0.31
C GLU A 168 -41.35 -14.86 -0.53
N LEU A 169 -40.59 -13.75 -0.43
CA LEU A 169 -39.16 -13.72 -0.77
C LEU A 169 -38.35 -14.49 0.28
N PHE A 170 -37.52 -15.45 -0.18
CA PHE A 170 -36.56 -16.21 0.59
C PHE A 170 -35.12 -15.74 0.35
N TYR A 171 -34.80 -15.29 -0.88
CA TYR A 171 -33.45 -14.91 -1.28
C TYR A 171 -33.45 -13.56 -1.98
N LEU A 172 -32.63 -12.63 -1.45
CA LEU A 172 -32.43 -11.30 -2.02
C LEU A 172 -30.92 -11.04 -2.19
N PHE A 173 -30.46 -11.08 -3.43
CA PHE A 173 -29.05 -10.85 -3.78
C PHE A 173 -28.91 -9.61 -4.64
N LEU A 174 -28.20 -8.61 -4.10
CA LEU A 174 -27.94 -7.31 -4.72
C LEU A 174 -26.43 -7.01 -4.77
N VAL A 175 -25.60 -8.06 -4.70
CA VAL A 175 -24.14 -7.96 -4.55
C VAL A 175 -23.51 -7.32 -5.77
N GLN A 176 -22.46 -6.51 -5.55
CA GLN A 176 -21.63 -5.94 -6.63
C GLN A 176 -22.45 -5.15 -7.66
N ASN A 177 -23.03 -4.07 -7.21
CA ASN A 177 -23.79 -3.11 -8.02
C ASN A 177 -23.30 -1.67 -7.74
N GLU A 178 -23.97 -0.70 -8.36
CA GLU A 178 -23.64 0.72 -8.29
C GLU A 178 -24.66 1.51 -7.44
N PHE A 179 -25.38 0.86 -6.52
CA PHE A 179 -26.37 1.53 -5.65
C PHE A 179 -25.73 2.68 -4.89
N ASN A 180 -26.26 3.89 -5.06
CA ASN A 180 -25.76 5.13 -4.47
C ASN A 180 -26.80 5.81 -3.56
N GLY A 181 -27.89 5.12 -3.26
CA GLY A 181 -28.93 5.52 -2.32
C GLY A 181 -28.77 4.82 -0.97
N THR A 182 -29.93 4.47 -0.39
CA THR A 182 -30.04 3.77 0.90
C THR A 182 -30.83 2.47 0.75
N TRP A 183 -30.75 1.61 1.74
CA TRP A 183 -31.62 0.45 1.88
C TRP A 183 -32.80 0.78 2.80
N PRO A 184 -34.01 0.26 2.48
CA PRO A 184 -35.20 0.55 3.27
C PRO A 184 -35.29 -0.32 4.52
N THR A 185 -35.80 0.22 5.62
CA THR A 185 -36.10 -0.52 6.85
C THR A 185 -37.15 -1.62 6.62
N GLU A 186 -37.99 -1.44 5.60
CA GLU A 186 -39.04 -2.36 5.18
C GLU A 186 -38.54 -3.75 4.77
N ILE A 187 -37.26 -3.92 4.47
CA ILE A 187 -36.65 -5.24 4.29
C ILE A 187 -36.90 -6.09 5.56
N GLY A 188 -36.96 -5.49 6.74
CA GLY A 188 -37.30 -6.16 7.99
C GLY A 188 -38.71 -6.81 8.03
N ASN A 189 -39.59 -6.47 7.07
CA ASN A 189 -40.93 -7.07 6.94
C ASN A 189 -40.94 -8.42 6.20
N LEU A 190 -39.82 -8.83 5.59
CA LEU A 190 -39.67 -10.06 4.81
C LEU A 190 -39.54 -11.27 5.73
N ALA A 191 -40.61 -11.67 6.40
CA ALA A 191 -40.61 -12.70 7.44
C ALA A 191 -40.12 -14.09 6.96
N ASN A 192 -40.11 -14.35 5.65
CA ASN A 192 -39.65 -15.58 5.03
C ASN A 192 -38.17 -15.51 4.57
N LEU A 193 -37.54 -14.34 4.62
CA LEU A 193 -36.18 -14.14 4.11
C LEU A 193 -35.18 -15.00 4.87
N GLU A 194 -34.48 -15.84 4.12
CA GLU A 194 -33.40 -16.72 4.59
C GLU A 194 -32.00 -16.18 4.28
N GLN A 195 -31.85 -15.54 3.12
CA GLN A 195 -30.56 -14.97 2.72
C GLN A 195 -30.71 -13.54 2.19
N LEU A 196 -29.89 -12.66 2.73
CA LEU A 196 -29.76 -11.27 2.35
C LEU A 196 -28.30 -10.96 2.05
N ALA A 197 -28.00 -10.61 0.80
CA ALA A 197 -26.66 -10.26 0.39
C ALA A 197 -26.67 -8.91 -0.38
N MET A 198 -25.97 -7.92 0.18
CA MET A 198 -25.81 -6.58 -0.40
C MET A 198 -24.34 -6.13 -0.40
N ALA A 199 -23.42 -7.10 -0.42
CA ALA A 199 -21.98 -6.83 -0.36
C ALA A 199 -21.45 -6.14 -1.62
N TYR A 200 -20.30 -5.46 -1.49
CA TYR A 200 -19.59 -4.78 -2.58
C TYR A 200 -20.45 -3.72 -3.32
N ASN A 201 -21.20 -2.95 -2.52
CA ASN A 201 -21.94 -1.77 -2.97
C ASN A 201 -21.38 -0.54 -2.22
N ASP A 202 -20.14 -0.18 -2.50
CA ASP A 202 -19.39 0.86 -1.79
C ASP A 202 -19.90 2.28 -2.04
N LYS A 203 -20.79 2.44 -3.04
CA LYS A 203 -21.46 3.71 -3.35
C LYS A 203 -22.72 3.98 -2.54
N PHE A 204 -23.23 3.03 -1.75
CA PHE A 204 -24.32 3.31 -0.83
C PHE A 204 -23.99 4.53 0.02
N ARG A 205 -25.00 5.36 0.31
CA ARG A 205 -24.85 6.42 1.31
C ARG A 205 -24.49 5.80 2.66
N PRO A 206 -23.57 6.44 3.41
CA PRO A 206 -23.24 5.96 4.75
C PRO A 206 -24.50 5.82 5.60
N SER A 207 -24.85 4.60 6.00
CA SER A 207 -26.09 4.30 6.70
C SER A 207 -25.86 3.28 7.80
N ALA A 208 -26.61 3.42 8.90
CA ALA A 208 -26.59 2.46 9.98
C ALA A 208 -27.40 1.20 9.61
N LEU A 209 -27.03 0.09 10.24
CA LEU A 209 -27.82 -1.15 10.17
C LEU A 209 -29.23 -0.93 10.74
N PRO A 210 -30.30 -1.22 9.99
CA PRO A 210 -31.67 -1.08 10.52
C PRO A 210 -31.92 -2.06 11.67
N LYS A 211 -32.44 -1.54 12.79
CA LYS A 211 -32.86 -2.40 13.91
C LYS A 211 -33.99 -3.35 13.52
N GLU A 212 -34.76 -2.99 12.51
CA GLU A 212 -35.86 -3.75 11.92
C GLU A 212 -35.38 -5.08 11.31
N PHE A 213 -34.10 -5.18 10.91
CA PHE A 213 -33.54 -6.45 10.44
C PHE A 213 -33.56 -7.54 11.51
N GLY A 214 -33.58 -7.16 12.81
CA GLY A 214 -33.78 -8.11 13.90
C GLY A 214 -35.13 -8.87 13.87
N ALA A 215 -36.10 -8.43 13.06
CA ALA A 215 -37.36 -9.14 12.86
C ALA A 215 -37.27 -10.34 11.91
N LEU A 216 -36.18 -10.50 11.17
CA LEU A 216 -35.96 -11.56 10.16
C LEU A 216 -35.57 -12.89 10.82
N LYS A 217 -36.47 -13.48 11.57
CA LYS A 217 -36.21 -14.69 12.39
C LYS A 217 -35.76 -15.93 11.60
N LYS A 218 -36.07 -16.02 10.29
CA LYS A 218 -35.66 -17.10 9.39
C LYS A 218 -34.31 -16.84 8.72
N LEU A 219 -33.73 -15.63 8.87
CA LEU A 219 -32.50 -15.24 8.23
C LEU A 219 -31.34 -16.14 8.70
N LYS A 220 -30.71 -16.82 7.75
CA LYS A 220 -29.58 -17.72 7.93
C LYS A 220 -28.27 -17.07 7.50
N TYR A 221 -28.33 -16.23 6.46
CA TYR A 221 -27.17 -15.62 5.82
C TYR A 221 -27.38 -14.10 5.67
N LEU A 222 -26.50 -13.30 6.28
CA LEU A 222 -26.46 -11.86 6.12
C LEU A 222 -25.06 -11.43 5.68
N TRP A 223 -24.97 -10.91 4.47
CA TRP A 223 -23.70 -10.50 3.87
C TRP A 223 -23.75 -9.06 3.38
N MET A 224 -23.06 -8.15 4.07
CA MET A 224 -23.01 -6.73 3.78
C MET A 224 -21.56 -6.18 3.84
N THR A 225 -20.61 -6.98 3.37
CA THR A 225 -19.20 -6.58 3.23
C THR A 225 -19.09 -5.38 2.27
N GLN A 226 -18.32 -4.38 2.66
CA GLN A 226 -18.06 -3.19 1.81
C GLN A 226 -19.37 -2.55 1.28
N ALA A 227 -20.35 -2.36 2.18
CA ALA A 227 -21.64 -1.74 1.91
C ALA A 227 -21.76 -0.34 2.53
N ASN A 228 -20.64 0.29 2.88
CA ASN A 228 -20.57 1.62 3.52
C ASN A 228 -21.40 1.76 4.82
N LEU A 229 -21.45 0.67 5.61
CA LEU A 229 -22.11 0.68 6.92
C LEU A 229 -21.37 1.57 7.92
N ILE A 230 -22.13 2.35 8.69
CA ILE A 230 -21.66 3.20 9.80
C ILE A 230 -22.45 2.91 11.08
N GLY A 231 -22.02 3.51 12.20
CA GLY A 231 -22.70 3.39 13.48
C GLY A 231 -22.54 2.03 14.13
N GLU A 232 -23.39 1.68 15.05
CA GLU A 232 -23.27 0.48 15.88
C GLU A 232 -24.03 -0.72 15.30
N ILE A 233 -23.63 -1.93 15.67
CA ILE A 233 -24.40 -3.16 15.40
C ILE A 233 -25.63 -3.17 16.33
N PRO A 234 -26.89 -3.26 15.80
CA PRO A 234 -28.08 -3.18 16.63
C PRO A 234 -28.24 -4.36 17.60
N GLU A 235 -28.59 -4.07 18.84
CA GLU A 235 -28.93 -5.08 19.85
C GLU A 235 -30.09 -5.99 19.42
N SER A 236 -30.98 -5.52 18.53
CA SER A 236 -32.11 -6.31 17.99
C SER A 236 -31.66 -7.54 17.20
N PHE A 237 -30.39 -7.62 16.81
CA PHE A 237 -29.84 -8.80 16.12
C PHE A 237 -29.84 -10.05 17.02
N ASN A 238 -30.07 -9.91 18.34
CA ASN A 238 -30.32 -11.03 19.26
C ASN A 238 -31.53 -11.89 18.85
N HIS A 239 -32.48 -11.35 18.09
CA HIS A 239 -33.66 -12.04 17.63
C HIS A 239 -33.42 -12.88 16.35
N LEU A 240 -32.27 -12.76 15.70
CA LEU A 240 -31.90 -13.52 14.49
C LEU A 240 -31.53 -14.98 14.84
N SER A 241 -32.51 -15.70 15.40
CA SER A 241 -32.28 -17.03 15.97
C SER A 241 -31.83 -18.09 14.98
N SER A 242 -32.09 -17.92 13.69
CA SER A 242 -31.69 -18.85 12.63
C SER A 242 -30.33 -18.50 12.00
N LEU A 243 -29.70 -17.36 12.39
CA LEU A 243 -28.53 -16.86 11.72
C LEU A 243 -27.35 -17.82 11.86
N GLN A 244 -26.75 -18.17 10.71
CA GLN A 244 -25.60 -19.06 10.58
C GLN A 244 -24.35 -18.31 10.12
N HIS A 245 -24.50 -17.35 9.23
CA HIS A 245 -23.42 -16.58 8.66
C HIS A 245 -23.71 -15.07 8.79
N LEU A 246 -22.80 -14.36 9.41
CA LEU A 246 -22.83 -12.89 9.51
C LEU A 246 -21.51 -12.33 9.01
N ASP A 247 -21.57 -11.58 7.92
CA ASP A 247 -20.43 -10.84 7.41
C ASP A 247 -20.77 -9.37 7.20
N LEU A 248 -20.19 -8.54 8.08
CA LEU A 248 -20.25 -7.08 8.05
C LEU A 248 -18.86 -6.46 7.89
N SER A 249 -17.90 -7.20 7.37
CA SER A 249 -16.51 -6.78 7.21
C SER A 249 -16.33 -5.63 6.23
N LEU A 250 -15.15 -4.98 6.25
CA LEU A 250 -14.78 -3.92 5.31
C LEU A 250 -15.77 -2.73 5.33
N ASN A 251 -16.24 -2.35 6.52
CA ASN A 251 -17.16 -1.23 6.70
C ASN A 251 -16.58 -0.19 7.68
N LYS A 252 -17.40 0.72 8.16
CA LYS A 252 -17.03 1.77 9.13
C LYS A 252 -17.84 1.64 10.42
N LEU A 253 -18.23 0.42 10.80
CA LEU A 253 -18.99 0.17 12.03
C LEU A 253 -18.15 0.55 13.25
N GLU A 254 -18.79 1.21 14.22
CA GLU A 254 -18.18 1.68 15.45
C GLU A 254 -18.92 1.15 16.69
N GLY A 255 -18.54 1.60 17.88
CA GLY A 255 -19.13 1.10 19.14
C GLY A 255 -18.55 -0.27 19.53
N THR A 256 -19.28 -1.01 20.33
CA THR A 256 -18.86 -2.31 20.85
C THR A 256 -19.51 -3.46 20.09
N ILE A 257 -18.89 -4.64 20.12
CA ILE A 257 -19.56 -5.85 19.64
C ILE A 257 -20.66 -6.19 20.65
N PRO A 258 -21.96 -6.22 20.24
CA PRO A 258 -23.04 -6.57 21.15
C PRO A 258 -22.84 -7.94 21.76
N GLY A 259 -23.04 -8.07 23.08
CA GLY A 259 -22.84 -9.34 23.80
C GLY A 259 -23.68 -10.48 23.24
N VAL A 260 -24.84 -10.15 22.71
CA VAL A 260 -25.78 -11.10 22.10
C VAL A 260 -25.27 -11.79 20.85
N MET A 261 -24.28 -11.22 20.12
CA MET A 261 -23.73 -11.81 18.89
C MET A 261 -23.09 -13.18 19.14
N LEU A 262 -22.36 -13.32 20.26
CA LEU A 262 -21.72 -14.59 20.63
C LEU A 262 -22.66 -15.54 21.39
N THR A 263 -23.96 -15.21 21.50
CA THR A 263 -24.99 -16.10 22.07
C THR A 263 -25.93 -16.71 21.03
N LEU A 264 -25.80 -16.34 19.74
CA LEU A 264 -26.60 -16.87 18.64
C LEU A 264 -26.22 -18.35 18.36
N LYS A 265 -27.06 -19.29 18.82
CA LYS A 265 -26.73 -20.72 18.87
C LYS A 265 -26.47 -21.37 17.52
N ASN A 266 -27.07 -20.84 16.43
CA ASN A 266 -26.90 -21.36 15.08
C ASN A 266 -25.74 -20.73 14.30
N LEU A 267 -25.10 -19.69 14.87
CA LEU A 267 -24.01 -18.98 14.19
C LEU A 267 -22.80 -19.87 13.98
N THR A 268 -22.35 -19.95 12.73
CA THR A 268 -21.17 -20.73 12.30
C THR A 268 -20.01 -19.83 11.88
N ASN A 269 -20.31 -18.67 11.30
CA ASN A 269 -19.31 -17.75 10.78
C ASN A 269 -19.61 -16.31 11.23
N LEU A 270 -18.63 -15.64 11.78
CA LEU A 270 -18.72 -14.26 12.23
C LEU A 270 -17.53 -13.45 11.68
N TYR A 271 -17.82 -12.60 10.72
CA TYR A 271 -16.82 -11.73 10.08
C TYR A 271 -17.17 -10.25 10.33
N LEU A 272 -16.36 -9.59 11.18
CA LEU A 272 -16.46 -8.17 11.50
C LEU A 272 -15.14 -7.44 11.25
N PHE A 273 -14.22 -8.05 10.49
CA PHE A 273 -12.89 -7.51 10.26
C PHE A 273 -12.91 -6.20 9.47
N ASN A 274 -11.87 -5.41 9.66
CA ASN A 274 -11.68 -4.11 8.99
C ASN A 274 -12.88 -3.18 9.19
N ASN A 275 -13.14 -2.86 10.47
CA ASN A 275 -14.12 -1.90 10.93
C ASN A 275 -13.48 -0.96 11.98
N ARG A 276 -14.28 -0.18 12.71
CA ARG A 276 -13.84 0.70 13.81
C ARG A 276 -14.37 0.24 15.17
N LEU A 277 -14.71 -1.04 15.29
CA LEU A 277 -15.26 -1.62 16.52
C LEU A 277 -14.26 -1.50 17.67
N SER A 278 -14.74 -1.15 18.84
CA SER A 278 -13.94 -0.84 20.02
C SER A 278 -14.42 -1.60 21.27
N GLY A 279 -13.83 -1.33 22.41
CA GLY A 279 -14.20 -2.00 23.65
C GLY A 279 -13.71 -3.44 23.71
N ARG A 280 -14.30 -4.23 24.61
CA ARG A 280 -13.89 -5.62 24.85
C ARG A 280 -14.69 -6.60 23.99
N ILE A 281 -14.07 -7.71 23.63
CA ILE A 281 -14.78 -8.85 23.06
C ILE A 281 -15.71 -9.42 24.15
N PRO A 282 -17.00 -9.64 23.86
CA PRO A 282 -17.94 -10.18 24.84
C PRO A 282 -17.51 -11.52 25.44
N SER A 283 -17.61 -11.68 26.74
CA SER A 283 -17.18 -12.91 27.45
C SER A 283 -18.26 -14.00 27.50
N SER A 284 -19.55 -13.65 27.31
CA SER A 284 -20.64 -14.61 27.25
C SER A 284 -20.68 -15.31 25.89
N ILE A 285 -20.33 -16.59 25.86
CA ILE A 285 -20.20 -17.36 24.62
C ILE A 285 -21.11 -18.58 24.72
N GLU A 286 -22.18 -18.58 23.91
CA GLU A 286 -23.17 -19.67 23.77
C GLU A 286 -23.31 -20.15 22.32
N ALA A 287 -22.69 -19.45 21.37
CA ALA A 287 -22.66 -19.79 19.94
C ALA A 287 -21.69 -20.96 19.67
N LEU A 288 -21.97 -22.13 20.21
CA LEU A 288 -21.07 -23.29 20.20
C LEU A 288 -20.85 -23.92 18.82
N ASN A 289 -21.59 -23.50 17.81
CA ASN A 289 -21.49 -23.96 16.43
C ASN A 289 -20.49 -23.11 15.60
N LEU A 290 -19.89 -22.07 16.18
CA LEU A 290 -18.92 -21.21 15.49
C LEU A 290 -17.74 -22.02 14.99
N LYS A 291 -17.46 -21.86 13.70
CA LYS A 291 -16.32 -22.43 12.97
C LYS A 291 -15.26 -21.36 12.67
N GLU A 292 -15.71 -20.16 12.30
CA GLU A 292 -14.84 -19.07 11.90
C GLU A 292 -15.21 -17.80 12.65
N ILE A 293 -14.20 -17.15 13.23
CA ILE A 293 -14.31 -15.83 13.87
C ILE A 293 -13.19 -14.95 13.31
N ASP A 294 -13.57 -13.87 12.62
CA ASP A 294 -12.62 -12.84 12.20
C ASP A 294 -13.07 -11.46 12.71
N LEU A 295 -12.33 -10.97 13.72
CA LEU A 295 -12.50 -9.64 14.31
C LEU A 295 -11.27 -8.77 14.06
N SER A 296 -10.40 -9.16 13.14
CA SER A 296 -9.14 -8.46 12.86
C SER A 296 -9.34 -7.04 12.33
N LYS A 297 -8.30 -6.22 12.41
CA LYS A 297 -8.31 -4.83 11.90
C LYS A 297 -9.47 -4.02 12.49
N ASN A 298 -9.49 -3.92 13.83
CA ASN A 298 -10.43 -3.12 14.60
C ASN A 298 -9.68 -2.38 15.74
N HIS A 299 -10.40 -1.77 16.67
CA HIS A 299 -9.85 -1.10 17.86
C HIS A 299 -10.19 -1.83 19.15
N LEU A 300 -10.37 -3.16 19.08
CA LEU A 300 -10.76 -3.98 20.22
C LEU A 300 -9.68 -4.01 21.30
N THR A 301 -10.11 -3.95 22.56
CA THR A 301 -9.23 -3.85 23.73
C THR A 301 -9.51 -4.96 24.75
N GLY A 302 -8.67 -5.05 25.77
CA GLY A 302 -8.84 -6.02 26.86
C GLY A 302 -8.41 -7.45 26.49
N PRO A 303 -8.73 -8.45 27.31
CA PRO A 303 -8.27 -9.82 27.14
C PRO A 303 -9.08 -10.60 26.11
N ILE A 304 -8.45 -11.60 25.50
CA ILE A 304 -9.16 -12.63 24.72
C ILE A 304 -10.06 -13.43 25.67
N PRO A 305 -11.37 -13.59 25.40
CA PRO A 305 -12.27 -14.30 26.28
C PRO A 305 -11.91 -15.78 26.44
N ALA A 306 -11.74 -16.25 27.68
CA ALA A 306 -11.53 -17.67 27.96
C ALA A 306 -12.68 -18.55 27.44
N GLY A 307 -13.88 -18.00 27.28
CA GLY A 307 -15.03 -18.69 26.70
C GLY A 307 -14.82 -19.22 25.28
N PHE A 308 -13.86 -18.69 24.51
CA PHE A 308 -13.54 -19.24 23.19
C PHE A 308 -13.08 -20.70 23.22
N GLY A 309 -12.47 -21.16 24.33
CA GLY A 309 -12.10 -22.57 24.49
C GLY A 309 -13.30 -23.53 24.55
N LYS A 310 -14.55 -23.03 24.64
CA LYS A 310 -15.77 -23.85 24.56
C LYS A 310 -16.15 -24.17 23.09
N LEU A 311 -15.59 -23.46 22.12
CA LEU A 311 -15.95 -23.56 20.70
C LEU A 311 -15.22 -24.75 20.07
N GLN A 312 -15.73 -25.95 20.31
CA GLN A 312 -15.10 -27.20 19.87
C GLN A 312 -15.13 -27.43 18.35
N ASN A 313 -15.88 -26.63 17.61
CA ASN A 313 -15.96 -26.66 16.15
C ASN A 313 -15.13 -25.53 15.48
N LEU A 314 -14.42 -24.70 16.27
CA LEU A 314 -13.71 -23.54 15.76
C LEU A 314 -12.47 -23.98 14.95
N THR A 315 -12.46 -23.65 13.67
CA THR A 315 -11.36 -23.88 12.74
C THR A 315 -10.46 -22.63 12.58
N GLY A 316 -11.03 -21.43 12.61
CA GLY A 316 -10.33 -20.17 12.44
C GLY A 316 -10.61 -19.14 13.52
N LEU A 317 -9.55 -18.56 14.11
CA LEU A 317 -9.62 -17.45 15.04
C LEU A 317 -8.65 -16.36 14.63
N ASN A 318 -9.17 -15.29 14.02
CA ASN A 318 -8.43 -14.14 13.54
C ASN A 318 -8.74 -12.90 14.40
N LEU A 319 -7.76 -12.43 15.18
CA LEU A 319 -7.88 -11.27 16.07
C LEU A 319 -6.76 -10.24 15.83
N PHE A 320 -5.98 -10.38 14.74
CA PHE A 320 -4.82 -9.55 14.46
C PHE A 320 -5.19 -8.07 14.20
N TRP A 321 -4.22 -7.17 14.36
CA TRP A 321 -4.38 -5.72 14.21
C TRP A 321 -5.53 -5.18 15.06
N ASN A 322 -5.35 -5.33 16.39
CA ASN A 322 -6.23 -4.78 17.43
C ASN A 322 -5.37 -4.22 18.59
N GLN A 323 -5.99 -3.93 19.71
CA GLN A 323 -5.32 -3.46 20.93
C GLN A 323 -5.57 -4.44 22.09
N LEU A 324 -5.72 -5.73 21.77
CA LEU A 324 -5.98 -6.79 22.76
C LEU A 324 -4.77 -6.96 23.67
N SER A 325 -5.01 -7.24 24.93
CA SER A 325 -3.98 -7.32 25.98
C SER A 325 -4.25 -8.50 26.94
N GLY A 326 -3.31 -8.75 27.84
CA GLY A 326 -3.38 -9.89 28.75
C GLY A 326 -2.88 -11.17 28.11
N GLU A 327 -3.15 -12.30 28.72
CA GLU A 327 -2.64 -13.60 28.30
C GLU A 327 -3.56 -14.30 27.29
N ILE A 328 -3.00 -15.19 26.48
CA ILE A 328 -3.77 -16.08 25.61
C ILE A 328 -4.37 -17.18 26.48
N PRO A 329 -5.71 -17.35 26.54
CA PRO A 329 -6.34 -18.37 27.37
C PRO A 329 -5.91 -19.78 26.99
N VAL A 330 -5.45 -20.56 27.98
CA VAL A 330 -4.90 -21.92 27.78
C VAL A 330 -5.89 -22.86 27.06
N ASN A 331 -7.18 -22.73 27.34
CA ASN A 331 -8.22 -23.60 26.78
C ASN A 331 -8.45 -23.42 25.27
N ILE A 332 -7.96 -22.31 24.66
CA ILE A 332 -7.97 -22.14 23.19
C ILE A 332 -7.07 -23.19 22.53
N SER A 333 -5.93 -23.51 23.12
CA SER A 333 -5.01 -24.53 22.61
C SER A 333 -5.55 -25.97 22.70
N LEU A 334 -6.69 -26.17 23.40
CA LEU A 334 -7.35 -27.46 23.54
C LEU A 334 -8.45 -27.70 22.49
N ILE A 335 -8.74 -26.71 21.63
CA ILE A 335 -9.77 -26.83 20.59
C ILE A 335 -9.29 -27.83 19.53
N PRO A 336 -10.03 -28.95 19.30
CA PRO A 336 -9.54 -30.04 18.45
C PRO A 336 -9.58 -29.76 16.94
N THR A 337 -10.37 -28.78 16.54
CA THR A 337 -10.59 -28.42 15.12
C THR A 337 -9.80 -27.15 14.69
N LEU A 338 -9.01 -26.55 15.59
CA LEU A 338 -8.35 -25.27 15.31
C LEU A 338 -7.23 -25.43 14.27
N GLU A 339 -7.43 -24.86 13.10
CA GLU A 339 -6.48 -24.86 12.00
C GLU A 339 -5.70 -23.54 11.90
N THR A 340 -6.37 -22.44 12.13
CA THR A 340 -5.80 -21.08 11.99
C THR A 340 -5.93 -20.30 13.29
N PHE A 341 -4.79 -19.82 13.80
CA PHE A 341 -4.72 -18.96 14.97
C PHE A 341 -3.84 -17.74 14.66
N LYS A 342 -4.47 -16.56 14.49
CA LYS A 342 -3.79 -15.31 14.12
C LYS A 342 -4.14 -14.20 15.11
N VAL A 343 -3.15 -13.78 15.90
CA VAL A 343 -3.30 -12.73 16.93
C VAL A 343 -2.18 -11.70 16.86
N PHE A 344 -1.47 -11.62 15.74
CA PHE A 344 -0.35 -10.70 15.56
C PHE A 344 -0.79 -9.22 15.63
N SER A 345 0.17 -8.33 15.86
CA SER A 345 -0.05 -6.88 16.00
C SER A 345 -1.14 -6.55 17.04
N ASN A 346 -0.83 -6.91 18.29
CA ASN A 346 -1.64 -6.66 19.49
C ASN A 346 -0.73 -6.28 20.68
N GLN A 347 -1.24 -6.30 21.91
CA GLN A 347 -0.51 -6.05 23.14
C GLN A 347 -0.55 -7.27 24.08
N LEU A 348 -0.71 -8.48 23.52
CA LEU A 348 -0.79 -9.72 24.28
C LEU A 348 0.54 -10.01 25.00
N SER A 349 0.45 -10.57 26.16
CA SER A 349 1.57 -10.85 27.05
C SER A 349 1.46 -12.25 27.68
N GLY A 350 2.39 -12.60 28.58
CA GLY A 350 2.43 -13.93 29.19
C GLY A 350 3.06 -14.96 28.27
N VAL A 351 2.81 -16.24 28.53
CA VAL A 351 3.39 -17.36 27.81
C VAL A 351 2.42 -17.96 26.80
N LEU A 352 2.96 -18.55 25.74
CA LEU A 352 2.15 -19.28 24.77
C LEU A 352 1.60 -20.58 25.42
N PRO A 353 0.28 -20.86 25.29
CA PRO A 353 -0.28 -22.11 25.78
C PRO A 353 0.42 -23.36 25.21
N PRO A 354 0.92 -24.28 26.05
CA PRO A 354 1.81 -25.35 25.60
C PRO A 354 1.13 -26.43 24.74
N ALA A 355 -0.22 -26.51 24.76
CA ALA A 355 -0.96 -27.54 24.06
C ALA A 355 -1.30 -27.20 22.59
N PHE A 356 -0.89 -26.03 22.10
CA PHE A 356 -1.10 -25.68 20.67
C PHE A 356 -0.51 -26.75 19.74
N GLY A 357 -1.33 -27.23 18.78
CA GLY A 357 -1.00 -28.25 17.80
C GLY A 357 -1.03 -29.69 18.34
N LEU A 358 -1.18 -29.89 19.65
CA LEU A 358 -1.27 -31.24 20.22
C LEU A 358 -2.56 -31.96 19.86
N HIS A 359 -3.68 -31.23 19.89
CA HIS A 359 -5.02 -31.79 19.72
C HIS A 359 -5.63 -31.50 18.36
N SER A 360 -5.10 -30.50 17.63
CA SER A 360 -5.64 -29.96 16.37
C SER A 360 -4.65 -30.10 15.22
N GLU A 361 -5.16 -30.08 14.00
CA GLU A 361 -4.37 -29.96 12.76
C GLU A 361 -4.05 -28.49 12.47
N LEU A 362 -3.26 -27.87 13.37
CA LEU A 362 -2.89 -26.46 13.25
C LEU A 362 -2.09 -26.26 11.97
N LYS A 363 -2.59 -25.38 11.08
CA LYS A 363 -1.98 -25.03 9.79
C LYS A 363 -1.24 -23.68 9.86
N ARG A 364 -1.82 -22.70 10.50
CA ARG A 364 -1.26 -21.33 10.59
C ARG A 364 -1.22 -20.85 12.03
N PHE A 365 -0.02 -20.52 12.51
CA PHE A 365 0.22 -20.00 13.85
C PHE A 365 0.97 -18.68 13.77
N GLU A 366 0.25 -17.56 13.94
CA GLU A 366 0.77 -16.22 13.73
C GLU A 366 0.53 -15.34 14.96
N VAL A 367 1.60 -15.03 15.69
CA VAL A 367 1.57 -14.31 16.98
C VAL A 367 2.57 -13.15 17.05
N SER A 368 3.11 -12.71 15.90
CA SER A 368 4.10 -11.63 15.81
C SER A 368 3.60 -10.33 16.43
N GLU A 369 4.53 -9.41 16.70
CA GLU A 369 4.22 -8.04 17.15
C GLU A 369 3.32 -8.01 18.38
N ASN A 370 3.79 -8.66 19.46
CA ASN A 370 3.15 -8.71 20.76
C ASN A 370 4.19 -8.57 21.87
N LYS A 371 3.81 -8.79 23.11
CA LYS A 371 4.70 -8.79 24.30
C LYS A 371 4.83 -10.20 24.89
N LEU A 372 4.66 -11.24 24.05
CA LEU A 372 4.70 -12.62 24.47
C LEU A 372 6.09 -13.04 24.91
N SER A 373 6.19 -13.93 25.90
CA SER A 373 7.43 -14.42 26.50
C SER A 373 7.41 -15.93 26.67
N GLY A 374 8.52 -16.50 27.17
CA GLY A 374 8.65 -17.95 27.32
C GLY A 374 9.01 -18.64 26.01
N GLU A 375 8.74 -19.92 25.92
CA GLU A 375 9.14 -20.80 24.82
C GLU A 375 8.02 -21.00 23.80
N LEU A 376 8.39 -21.44 22.59
CA LEU A 376 7.43 -21.94 21.61
C LEU A 376 6.83 -23.26 22.07
N PRO A 377 5.52 -23.51 21.85
CA PRO A 377 4.89 -24.78 22.17
C PRO A 377 5.55 -25.97 21.45
N GLN A 378 5.83 -27.03 22.21
CA GLN A 378 6.56 -28.20 21.68
C GLN A 378 5.77 -29.02 20.65
N HIS A 379 4.46 -28.82 20.57
CA HIS A 379 3.53 -29.66 19.79
C HIS A 379 2.95 -28.97 18.56
N LEU A 380 3.44 -27.78 18.16
CA LEU A 380 2.86 -27.00 17.05
C LEU A 380 2.63 -27.80 15.77
N CYS A 381 3.53 -28.74 15.44
CA CYS A 381 3.39 -29.61 14.27
C CYS A 381 3.14 -31.08 14.61
N ALA A 382 2.52 -31.40 15.75
CA ALA A 382 2.30 -32.79 16.16
C ALA A 382 1.43 -33.59 15.20
N ARG A 383 0.53 -32.91 14.46
CA ARG A 383 -0.36 -33.52 13.44
C ARG A 383 0.19 -33.44 12.01
N GLY A 384 1.35 -32.81 11.80
CA GLY A 384 2.02 -32.75 10.50
C GLY A 384 1.40 -31.81 9.46
N ALA A 385 0.46 -30.92 9.84
CA ALA A 385 -0.26 -30.04 8.94
C ALA A 385 0.22 -28.57 8.95
N LEU A 386 1.19 -28.22 9.82
CA LEU A 386 1.60 -26.84 10.04
C LEU A 386 2.33 -26.26 8.83
N LEU A 387 1.79 -25.20 8.27
CA LEU A 387 2.35 -24.48 7.13
C LEU A 387 3.28 -23.33 7.56
N GLY A 388 3.01 -22.66 8.68
CA GLY A 388 3.78 -21.51 9.11
C GLY A 388 3.78 -21.28 10.61
N VAL A 389 4.94 -20.87 11.11
CA VAL A 389 5.14 -20.30 12.45
C VAL A 389 5.63 -18.87 12.27
N VAL A 390 4.81 -17.89 12.61
CA VAL A 390 5.13 -16.46 12.49
C VAL A 390 5.02 -15.82 13.88
N ALA A 391 6.17 -15.58 14.53
CA ALA A 391 6.25 -15.12 15.92
C ALA A 391 7.30 -14.03 16.14
N SER A 392 7.62 -13.26 15.09
CA SER A 392 8.60 -12.17 15.13
C SER A 392 8.17 -11.04 16.07
N ASN A 393 9.11 -10.21 16.50
CA ASN A 393 8.88 -9.01 17.32
C ASN A 393 8.11 -9.31 18.62
N ASN A 394 8.68 -10.18 19.45
CA ASN A 394 8.17 -10.56 20.77
C ASN A 394 9.32 -10.63 21.80
N ASN A 395 9.05 -11.18 22.96
CA ASN A 395 10.03 -11.45 24.00
C ASN A 395 10.21 -12.96 24.24
N LEU A 396 9.97 -13.78 23.20
CA LEU A 396 10.08 -15.22 23.26
C LEU A 396 11.53 -15.66 23.40
N SER A 397 11.76 -16.80 24.07
CA SER A 397 13.10 -17.30 24.44
C SER A 397 13.16 -18.82 24.33
N GLY A 398 14.28 -19.41 24.74
CA GLY A 398 14.50 -20.85 24.67
C GLY A 398 14.99 -21.31 23.30
N GLU A 399 14.92 -22.61 23.04
CA GLU A 399 15.31 -23.22 21.77
C GLU A 399 14.10 -23.44 20.86
N VAL A 400 14.35 -23.52 19.56
CA VAL A 400 13.32 -23.91 18.61
C VAL A 400 12.95 -25.38 18.84
N PRO A 401 11.67 -25.72 19.02
CA PRO A 401 11.23 -27.10 19.26
C PRO A 401 11.75 -28.07 18.19
N LYS A 402 12.38 -29.18 18.66
CA LYS A 402 12.91 -30.22 17.75
C LYS A 402 11.82 -30.85 16.85
N SER A 403 10.58 -30.84 17.33
CA SER A 403 9.42 -31.31 16.58
C SER A 403 9.20 -30.53 15.27
N LEU A 404 9.54 -29.23 15.21
CA LEU A 404 9.46 -28.42 14.01
C LEU A 404 10.46 -28.86 12.92
N GLY A 405 11.60 -29.45 13.32
CA GLY A 405 12.53 -30.07 12.37
C GLY A 405 11.97 -31.33 11.67
N ASN A 406 10.92 -31.93 12.19
CA ASN A 406 10.25 -33.08 11.58
C ASN A 406 8.97 -32.69 10.80
N CYS A 407 8.65 -31.39 10.74
CA CYS A 407 7.48 -30.84 10.12
C CYS A 407 7.69 -30.68 8.61
N ARG A 408 7.22 -31.62 7.80
CA ARG A 408 7.43 -31.61 6.33
C ARG A 408 6.56 -30.59 5.59
N SER A 409 5.42 -30.24 6.16
CA SER A 409 4.47 -29.28 5.58
C SER A 409 4.90 -27.81 5.76
N LEU A 410 5.97 -27.54 6.50
CA LEU A 410 6.35 -26.20 6.90
C LEU A 410 6.89 -25.39 5.70
N LEU A 411 6.18 -24.30 5.36
CA LEU A 411 6.55 -23.35 4.28
C LEU A 411 7.39 -22.19 4.81
N THR A 412 7.11 -21.73 6.04
CA THR A 412 7.78 -20.57 6.60
C THR A 412 7.99 -20.69 8.11
N ILE A 413 9.14 -20.19 8.56
CA ILE A 413 9.42 -19.96 9.97
C ILE A 413 9.97 -18.55 10.15
N GLN A 414 9.26 -17.71 10.89
CA GLN A 414 9.60 -16.30 11.12
C GLN A 414 9.65 -16.02 12.63
N LEU A 415 10.85 -15.91 13.18
CA LEU A 415 11.12 -15.73 14.60
C LEU A 415 11.98 -14.49 14.88
N SER A 416 12.13 -13.60 13.92
CA SER A 416 13.01 -12.42 14.02
C SER A 416 12.69 -11.55 15.25
N ASN A 417 13.69 -10.89 15.79
CA ASN A 417 13.59 -9.93 16.91
C ASN A 417 12.91 -10.55 18.16
N ASN A 418 13.56 -11.56 18.70
CA ASN A 418 13.21 -12.26 19.93
C ASN A 418 14.46 -12.53 20.78
N ARG A 419 14.37 -13.44 21.74
CA ARG A 419 15.49 -13.89 22.60
C ARG A 419 15.79 -15.38 22.46
N PHE A 420 15.46 -15.97 21.32
CA PHE A 420 15.74 -17.37 21.06
C PHE A 420 17.24 -17.65 21.06
N SER A 421 17.61 -18.88 21.41
CA SER A 421 18.99 -19.36 21.49
C SER A 421 19.09 -20.81 21.02
N GLY A 422 20.30 -21.37 21.07
CA GLY A 422 20.56 -22.74 20.66
C GLY A 422 20.71 -22.88 19.15
N GLU A 423 20.76 -24.12 18.67
CA GLU A 423 20.91 -24.43 17.25
C GLU A 423 19.54 -24.65 16.58
N ILE A 424 19.47 -24.34 15.30
CA ILE A 424 18.26 -24.58 14.51
C ILE A 424 18.16 -26.07 14.16
N PRO A 425 17.03 -26.74 14.45
CA PRO A 425 16.84 -28.13 14.07
C PRO A 425 17.08 -28.36 12.57
N SER A 426 17.96 -29.32 12.23
CA SER A 426 18.45 -29.52 10.84
C SER A 426 17.34 -29.76 9.82
N GLY A 427 16.23 -30.34 10.25
CA GLY A 427 15.08 -30.59 9.39
C GLY A 427 14.36 -29.32 8.90
N ILE A 428 14.47 -28.19 9.61
CA ILE A 428 13.93 -26.88 9.17
C ILE A 428 14.62 -26.45 7.87
N TRP A 429 15.95 -26.63 7.80
CA TRP A 429 16.71 -26.27 6.60
C TRP A 429 16.39 -27.14 5.37
N THR A 430 15.90 -28.36 5.60
CA THR A 430 15.69 -29.38 4.56
C THR A 430 14.23 -29.78 4.36
N SER A 431 13.28 -29.14 5.06
CA SER A 431 11.85 -29.36 4.85
C SER A 431 11.50 -29.07 3.37
N PRO A 432 10.89 -30.00 2.64
CA PRO A 432 10.79 -29.96 1.18
C PRO A 432 10.05 -28.72 0.66
N ASP A 433 9.08 -28.21 1.42
CA ASP A 433 8.22 -27.10 1.02
C ASP A 433 8.65 -25.75 1.61
N MET A 434 9.74 -25.72 2.39
CA MET A 434 10.25 -24.51 3.03
C MET A 434 10.62 -23.43 2.00
N ILE A 435 10.07 -22.24 2.17
CA ILE A 435 10.27 -21.07 1.31
C ILE A 435 11.06 -19.99 2.04
N TRP A 436 10.74 -19.70 3.31
CA TRP A 436 11.34 -18.62 4.08
C TRP A 436 11.79 -19.06 5.47
N VAL A 437 13.03 -18.71 5.81
CA VAL A 437 13.61 -18.86 7.16
C VAL A 437 14.08 -17.48 7.63
N MET A 438 13.35 -16.86 8.56
CA MET A 438 13.59 -15.52 9.07
C MET A 438 13.84 -15.57 10.58
N LEU A 439 15.11 -15.46 10.99
CA LEU A 439 15.58 -15.66 12.37
C LEU A 439 16.39 -14.47 12.90
N ALA A 440 16.42 -13.37 12.18
CA ALA A 440 17.26 -12.21 12.47
C ALA A 440 17.03 -11.65 13.89
N GLY A 441 18.04 -11.07 14.52
CA GLY A 441 17.88 -10.40 15.81
C GLY A 441 17.56 -11.34 16.98
N ASN A 442 18.34 -12.41 17.15
CA ASN A 442 18.22 -13.40 18.21
C ASN A 442 19.61 -13.77 18.79
N SER A 443 19.71 -14.90 19.48
CA SER A 443 20.97 -15.49 19.98
C SER A 443 21.20 -16.89 19.44
N PHE A 444 20.68 -17.21 18.24
CA PHE A 444 20.92 -18.51 17.62
C PHE A 444 22.38 -18.75 17.33
N SER A 445 22.80 -20.00 17.44
CA SER A 445 24.17 -20.46 17.22
C SER A 445 24.23 -21.69 16.30
N GLY A 446 25.40 -22.22 16.08
CA GLY A 446 25.65 -23.34 15.19
C GLY A 446 26.27 -22.89 13.88
N THR A 447 26.37 -23.83 12.94
CA THR A 447 26.96 -23.61 11.60
C THR A 447 25.89 -23.51 10.52
N LEU A 448 26.25 -22.93 9.37
CA LEU A 448 25.39 -22.96 8.18
C LEU A 448 25.20 -24.41 7.70
N PRO A 449 23.99 -24.81 7.28
CA PRO A 449 23.72 -26.15 6.82
C PRO A 449 24.37 -26.43 5.47
N SER A 450 24.87 -27.65 5.25
CA SER A 450 25.44 -28.08 3.99
C SER A 450 24.39 -28.23 2.87
N LYS A 451 23.12 -28.46 3.21
CA LYS A 451 22.00 -28.65 2.27
C LYS A 451 20.80 -27.83 2.69
N LEU A 452 20.09 -27.25 1.71
CA LEU A 452 18.83 -26.58 1.89
C LEU A 452 17.71 -27.25 1.07
N ALA A 453 16.48 -26.98 1.50
CA ALA A 453 15.29 -27.31 0.74
C ALA A 453 15.31 -26.64 -0.64
N ARG A 454 14.77 -27.32 -1.65
CA ARG A 454 14.77 -26.79 -3.04
C ARG A 454 14.01 -25.50 -3.20
N ASN A 455 12.91 -25.33 -2.45
CA ASN A 455 12.03 -24.18 -2.54
C ASN A 455 12.50 -22.99 -1.69
N LEU A 456 13.53 -23.18 -0.86
CA LEU A 456 14.00 -22.14 0.04
C LEU A 456 14.61 -20.98 -0.75
N SER A 457 13.95 -19.83 -0.71
CA SER A 457 14.31 -18.64 -1.48
C SER A 457 14.87 -17.51 -0.62
N ARG A 458 14.55 -17.48 0.68
CA ARG A 458 14.94 -16.42 1.61
C ARG A 458 15.46 -16.97 2.92
N VAL A 459 16.69 -16.58 3.28
CA VAL A 459 17.34 -16.89 4.56
C VAL A 459 17.82 -15.59 5.20
N GLU A 460 17.22 -15.21 6.32
CA GLU A 460 17.63 -14.07 7.14
C GLU A 460 18.00 -14.51 8.55
N ILE A 461 19.30 -14.50 8.82
CA ILE A 461 19.89 -14.93 10.09
C ILE A 461 20.77 -13.85 10.70
N SER A 462 20.63 -12.60 10.27
CA SER A 462 21.45 -11.48 10.73
C SER A 462 21.31 -11.23 12.24
N ASN A 463 22.32 -10.61 12.85
CA ASN A 463 22.33 -10.27 14.26
C ASN A 463 22.08 -11.50 15.17
N ASN A 464 22.92 -12.52 15.02
CA ASN A 464 22.90 -13.79 15.78
C ASN A 464 24.33 -14.21 16.14
N LYS A 465 24.50 -15.46 16.53
CA LYS A 465 25.79 -16.06 16.91
C LYS A 465 26.21 -17.25 16.02
N PHE A 466 25.68 -17.29 14.77
CA PHE A 466 26.10 -18.32 13.82
C PHE A 466 27.61 -18.23 13.56
N SER A 467 28.29 -19.38 13.47
CA SER A 467 29.74 -19.46 13.37
C SER A 467 30.20 -20.48 12.33
N GLY A 468 31.50 -20.60 12.11
CA GLY A 468 32.08 -21.52 11.16
C GLY A 468 32.09 -20.98 9.72
N PRO A 469 32.56 -21.79 8.76
CA PRO A 469 32.70 -21.38 7.37
C PRO A 469 31.37 -21.48 6.58
N ILE A 470 31.31 -20.80 5.44
CA ILE A 470 30.30 -21.09 4.42
C ILE A 470 30.62 -22.48 3.85
N PRO A 471 29.67 -23.42 3.84
CA PRO A 471 29.90 -24.78 3.38
C PRO A 471 30.18 -24.81 1.87
N ALA A 472 31.07 -25.68 1.41
CA ALA A 472 31.39 -25.85 -0.01
C ALA A 472 30.15 -26.32 -0.82
N GLU A 473 29.25 -27.05 -0.18
CA GLU A 473 28.00 -27.54 -0.76
C GLU A 473 26.97 -26.41 -0.99
N ILE A 474 27.32 -25.13 -0.72
CA ILE A 474 26.41 -23.98 -0.92
C ILE A 474 25.92 -23.88 -2.36
N SER A 475 26.63 -24.43 -3.33
CA SER A 475 26.15 -24.53 -4.72
C SER A 475 24.82 -25.29 -4.86
N SER A 476 24.45 -26.11 -3.86
CA SER A 476 23.15 -26.78 -3.80
C SER A 476 21.96 -25.85 -3.47
N TRP A 477 22.23 -24.62 -3.01
CA TRP A 477 21.21 -23.63 -2.63
C TRP A 477 20.65 -22.89 -3.85
N MET A 478 20.21 -23.62 -4.87
CA MET A 478 19.97 -23.10 -6.22
C MET A 478 18.89 -22.02 -6.31
N ASN A 479 17.93 -21.99 -5.41
CA ASN A 479 16.78 -21.07 -5.45
C ASN A 479 16.87 -19.89 -4.49
N ILE A 480 17.96 -19.78 -3.73
CA ILE A 480 18.17 -18.65 -2.83
C ILE A 480 18.22 -17.33 -3.62
N ALA A 481 17.30 -16.44 -3.29
CA ALA A 481 17.26 -15.07 -3.80
C ALA A 481 17.80 -14.05 -2.77
N VAL A 482 17.58 -14.29 -1.48
CA VAL A 482 18.03 -13.42 -0.38
C VAL A 482 18.78 -14.25 0.66
N LEU A 483 20.04 -13.91 0.89
CA LEU A 483 20.85 -14.41 2.00
C LEU A 483 21.36 -13.23 2.81
N ASN A 484 20.77 -13.02 3.98
CA ASN A 484 21.23 -12.03 4.96
C ASN A 484 21.77 -12.74 6.22
N ALA A 485 23.09 -12.78 6.33
CA ALA A 485 23.79 -13.34 7.49
C ALA A 485 24.71 -12.31 8.16
N SER A 486 24.36 -11.02 8.04
CA SER A 486 25.11 -9.90 8.63
C SER A 486 25.24 -10.02 10.17
N ASN A 487 26.31 -9.50 10.72
CA ASN A 487 26.54 -9.40 12.17
C ASN A 487 26.39 -10.77 12.88
N ASN A 488 27.26 -11.71 12.49
CA ASN A 488 27.41 -13.03 13.08
C ASN A 488 28.89 -13.33 13.41
N MET A 489 29.21 -14.56 13.68
CA MET A 489 30.58 -15.03 13.93
C MET A 489 31.08 -15.97 12.82
N LEU A 490 30.52 -15.85 11.63
CA LEU A 490 30.90 -16.63 10.46
C LEU A 490 32.34 -16.31 10.05
N SER A 491 33.08 -17.31 9.61
CA SER A 491 34.54 -17.20 9.40
C SER A 491 35.02 -18.02 8.20
N GLY A 492 36.31 -18.01 7.94
CA GLY A 492 36.90 -18.72 6.81
C GLY A 492 36.88 -17.88 5.52
N LYS A 493 37.12 -18.53 4.37
CA LYS A 493 37.12 -17.87 3.06
C LYS A 493 35.71 -17.83 2.46
N ILE A 494 35.48 -16.87 1.59
CA ILE A 494 34.31 -16.86 0.69
C ILE A 494 34.57 -17.91 -0.41
N PRO A 495 33.85 -19.03 -0.45
CA PRO A 495 34.11 -20.08 -1.44
C PRO A 495 33.59 -19.69 -2.82
N VAL A 496 34.28 -20.15 -3.86
CA VAL A 496 33.87 -19.89 -5.27
C VAL A 496 32.48 -20.45 -5.57
N GLU A 497 32.11 -21.53 -4.93
CA GLU A 497 30.79 -22.17 -5.02
C GLU A 497 29.64 -21.23 -4.66
N LEU A 498 29.86 -20.23 -3.76
CA LEU A 498 28.87 -19.19 -3.46
C LEU A 498 28.52 -18.38 -4.71
N THR A 499 29.49 -18.18 -5.61
CA THR A 499 29.28 -17.42 -6.85
C THR A 499 28.46 -18.19 -7.89
N SER A 500 28.15 -19.47 -7.65
CA SER A 500 27.31 -20.30 -8.53
C SER A 500 25.81 -20.08 -8.31
N LEU A 501 25.38 -19.35 -7.26
CA LEU A 501 23.97 -19.10 -6.92
C LEU A 501 23.33 -18.16 -7.97
N ARG A 502 22.57 -18.73 -8.90
CA ARG A 502 22.05 -18.00 -10.08
C ARG A 502 20.96 -16.98 -9.72
N ASN A 503 20.16 -17.28 -8.70
CA ASN A 503 18.98 -16.49 -8.34
C ASN A 503 19.27 -15.47 -7.24
N ILE A 504 20.49 -15.46 -6.68
CA ILE A 504 20.86 -14.55 -5.60
C ILE A 504 20.76 -13.08 -6.07
N SER A 505 19.93 -12.31 -5.41
CA SER A 505 19.75 -10.88 -5.66
C SER A 505 20.29 -10.02 -4.52
N VAL A 506 20.25 -10.53 -3.29
CA VAL A 506 20.73 -9.85 -2.08
C VAL A 506 21.64 -10.79 -1.30
N LEU A 507 22.90 -10.40 -1.14
CA LEU A 507 23.92 -11.11 -0.39
C LEU A 507 24.55 -10.17 0.64
N LEU A 508 24.17 -10.33 1.91
CA LEU A 508 24.66 -9.52 3.03
C LEU A 508 25.40 -10.41 4.01
N LEU A 509 26.72 -10.25 4.08
CA LEU A 509 27.64 -11.01 4.93
C LEU A 509 28.50 -10.09 5.81
N ASP A 510 28.13 -8.82 5.89
CA ASP A 510 28.87 -7.81 6.66
C ASP A 510 28.92 -8.10 8.16
N GLY A 511 29.90 -7.53 8.85
CA GLY A 511 30.00 -7.67 10.30
C GLY A 511 30.28 -9.12 10.75
N ASN A 512 31.14 -9.84 10.03
CA ASN A 512 31.54 -11.23 10.30
C ASN A 512 33.08 -11.35 10.48
N GLN A 513 33.61 -12.54 10.38
CA GLN A 513 35.04 -12.83 10.53
C GLN A 513 35.61 -13.49 9.25
N PHE A 514 34.99 -13.26 8.08
CA PHE A 514 35.49 -13.80 6.82
C PHE A 514 36.87 -13.25 6.49
N SER A 515 37.76 -14.09 5.96
CA SER A 515 39.13 -13.76 5.70
C SER A 515 39.61 -14.35 4.37
N GLY A 516 40.82 -13.94 3.93
CA GLY A 516 41.41 -14.36 2.67
C GLY A 516 40.85 -13.56 1.49
N GLU A 517 41.17 -13.99 0.29
CA GLU A 517 40.83 -13.30 -0.96
C GLU A 517 39.42 -13.66 -1.43
N LEU A 518 38.76 -12.73 -2.12
CA LEU A 518 37.54 -13.04 -2.87
C LEU A 518 37.87 -13.91 -4.07
N PRO A 519 36.94 -14.79 -4.52
CA PRO A 519 37.12 -15.56 -5.74
C PRO A 519 37.40 -14.64 -6.94
N SER A 520 38.45 -14.92 -7.69
CA SER A 520 38.85 -14.16 -8.89
C SER A 520 37.85 -14.30 -10.04
N GLU A 521 37.13 -15.43 -10.07
CA GLU A 521 36.08 -15.74 -11.05
C GLU A 521 34.69 -15.76 -10.38
N ILE A 522 33.69 -15.21 -11.06
CA ILE A 522 32.30 -15.25 -10.66
C ILE A 522 31.52 -16.11 -11.66
N ILE A 523 31.00 -17.25 -11.17
CA ILE A 523 30.38 -18.26 -12.03
C ILE A 523 29.01 -17.76 -12.57
N SER A 524 28.12 -17.16 -11.71
CA SER A 524 26.74 -16.97 -12.13
C SER A 524 25.96 -15.86 -11.39
N TRP A 525 26.58 -14.88 -10.76
CA TRP A 525 25.87 -13.80 -10.00
C TRP A 525 25.15 -12.78 -10.92
N LYS A 526 24.47 -13.24 -11.97
CA LYS A 526 23.81 -12.35 -12.93
C LYS A 526 22.62 -11.59 -12.36
N SER A 527 21.99 -12.14 -11.30
CA SER A 527 20.83 -11.51 -10.63
C SER A 527 21.23 -10.63 -9.45
N LEU A 528 22.53 -10.64 -9.05
CA LEU A 528 22.99 -9.95 -7.86
C LEU A 528 22.84 -8.42 -8.01
N ASN A 529 22.07 -7.84 -7.11
CA ASN A 529 21.81 -6.40 -7.04
C ASN A 529 22.52 -5.76 -5.85
N ASN A 530 22.54 -6.44 -4.70
CA ASN A 530 23.08 -5.93 -3.45
C ASN A 530 24.13 -6.88 -2.90
N LEU A 531 25.38 -6.41 -2.79
CA LEU A 531 26.50 -7.12 -2.19
C LEU A 531 27.10 -6.29 -1.07
N ASN A 532 26.95 -6.77 0.17
CA ASN A 532 27.61 -6.21 1.34
C ASN A 532 28.53 -7.22 2.03
N LEU A 533 29.84 -6.95 2.00
CA LEU A 533 30.89 -7.74 2.64
C LEU A 533 31.69 -6.89 3.64
N SER A 534 31.19 -5.72 4.02
CA SER A 534 31.91 -4.78 4.90
C SER A 534 32.16 -5.37 6.28
N ARG A 535 33.04 -4.73 7.01
CA ARG A 535 33.38 -5.11 8.40
C ARG A 535 33.75 -6.60 8.55
N ASN A 536 34.72 -7.04 7.78
CA ASN A 536 35.28 -8.38 7.78
C ASN A 536 36.84 -8.35 7.82
N LYS A 537 37.50 -9.45 7.57
CA LYS A 537 38.96 -9.55 7.47
C LYS A 537 39.40 -10.00 6.07
N LEU A 538 38.60 -9.65 5.04
CA LEU A 538 38.91 -9.99 3.64
C LEU A 538 40.12 -9.22 3.14
N SER A 539 40.95 -9.86 2.33
CA SER A 539 42.23 -9.32 1.88
C SER A 539 42.46 -9.61 0.40
N GLY A 540 43.60 -9.17 -0.12
CA GLY A 540 43.97 -9.34 -1.54
C GLY A 540 43.28 -8.31 -2.45
N PRO A 541 43.36 -8.46 -3.76
CA PRO A 541 42.81 -7.53 -4.72
C PRO A 541 41.29 -7.68 -4.87
N ILE A 542 40.62 -6.58 -5.21
CA ILE A 542 39.20 -6.61 -5.60
C ILE A 542 39.11 -7.30 -6.97
N PRO A 543 38.27 -8.36 -7.14
CA PRO A 543 38.19 -9.08 -8.41
C PRO A 543 37.57 -8.22 -9.53
N LYS A 544 38.19 -8.20 -10.69
CA LYS A 544 37.70 -7.55 -11.90
C LYS A 544 36.32 -8.04 -12.32
N ALA A 545 36.04 -9.34 -12.07
CA ALA A 545 34.75 -9.96 -12.39
C ALA A 545 33.55 -9.29 -11.75
N LEU A 546 33.72 -8.59 -10.62
CA LEU A 546 32.65 -7.79 -9.99
C LEU A 546 32.14 -6.68 -10.94
N GLY A 547 33.05 -6.04 -11.70
CA GLY A 547 32.70 -5.01 -12.68
C GLY A 547 31.91 -5.51 -13.90
N SER A 548 31.77 -6.82 -14.05
CA SER A 548 30.98 -7.45 -15.13
C SER A 548 29.58 -7.88 -14.73
N LEU A 549 29.15 -7.58 -13.49
CA LEU A 549 27.83 -7.97 -12.97
C LEU A 549 26.74 -7.01 -13.47
N PRO A 550 25.79 -7.46 -14.30
CA PRO A 550 24.89 -6.56 -15.03
C PRO A 550 23.86 -5.82 -14.16
N ASN A 551 23.56 -6.37 -12.98
CA ASN A 551 22.51 -5.87 -12.09
C ASN A 551 23.04 -5.34 -10.76
N LEU A 552 24.36 -5.32 -10.53
CA LEU A 552 24.93 -4.87 -9.28
C LEU A 552 24.76 -3.36 -9.13
N ASN A 553 24.08 -2.96 -8.07
CA ASN A 553 23.69 -1.59 -7.79
C ASN A 553 24.23 -1.08 -6.44
N TYR A 554 24.37 -1.99 -5.48
CA TYR A 554 24.91 -1.71 -4.15
C TYR A 554 26.15 -2.58 -3.93
N LEU A 555 27.30 -1.95 -3.70
CA LEU A 555 28.55 -2.62 -3.39
C LEU A 555 29.21 -1.97 -2.18
N ASP A 556 29.28 -2.70 -1.06
CA ASP A 556 29.98 -2.30 0.15
C ASP A 556 31.03 -3.33 0.52
N LEU A 557 32.31 -2.94 0.39
CA LEU A 557 33.48 -3.72 0.76
C LEU A 557 34.29 -3.02 1.87
N SER A 558 33.72 -2.01 2.50
CA SER A 558 34.41 -1.16 3.49
C SER A 558 34.86 -1.93 4.72
N GLU A 559 35.76 -1.34 5.49
CA GLU A 559 36.28 -1.92 6.76
C GLU A 559 36.80 -3.37 6.58
N ASN A 560 37.72 -3.55 5.61
CA ASN A 560 38.39 -4.82 5.31
C ASN A 560 39.91 -4.62 5.17
N GLN A 561 40.61 -5.56 4.56
CA GLN A 561 42.03 -5.52 4.29
C GLN A 561 42.33 -5.65 2.77
N PHE A 562 41.38 -5.22 1.93
CA PHE A 562 41.59 -5.24 0.48
C PHE A 562 42.78 -4.37 0.07
N SER A 563 43.55 -4.84 -0.88
CA SER A 563 44.79 -4.18 -1.32
C SER A 563 44.90 -4.17 -2.85
N GLY A 564 45.91 -3.49 -3.38
CA GLY A 564 46.06 -3.34 -4.82
C GLY A 564 45.22 -2.22 -5.41
N GLN A 565 45.05 -2.19 -6.69
CA GLN A 565 44.33 -1.16 -7.44
C GLN A 565 42.83 -1.47 -7.48
N ILE A 566 41.99 -0.40 -7.48
CA ILE A 566 40.58 -0.53 -7.78
C ILE A 566 40.44 -0.92 -9.26
N PRO A 567 39.78 -2.04 -9.57
CA PRO A 567 39.60 -2.46 -10.96
C PRO A 567 38.86 -1.43 -11.78
N PRO A 568 39.40 -0.97 -12.96
CA PRO A 568 38.67 -0.05 -13.84
C PRO A 568 37.31 -0.56 -14.29
N GLU A 569 37.14 -1.86 -14.34
CA GLU A 569 35.92 -2.57 -14.74
C GLU A 569 34.75 -2.22 -13.82
N LEU A 570 35.02 -1.86 -12.55
CA LEU A 570 33.98 -1.37 -11.63
C LEU A 570 33.35 -0.06 -12.11
N GLY A 571 34.10 0.78 -12.81
CA GLY A 571 33.58 2.03 -13.40
C GLY A 571 32.50 1.81 -14.46
N HIS A 572 32.37 0.61 -15.01
CA HIS A 572 31.30 0.28 -15.96
C HIS A 572 29.95 0.03 -15.28
N LEU A 573 29.93 -0.12 -13.95
CA LEU A 573 28.73 -0.37 -13.18
C LEU A 573 28.02 0.96 -12.85
N THR A 574 26.70 0.94 -12.92
CA THR A 574 25.85 2.04 -12.46
C THR A 574 25.52 1.84 -10.97
N LEU A 575 26.52 2.01 -10.10
CA LEU A 575 26.35 1.79 -8.68
C LEU A 575 25.64 2.99 -8.03
N ASN A 576 24.53 2.75 -7.34
CA ASN A 576 23.89 3.75 -6.47
C ASN A 576 24.69 3.94 -5.17
N ILE A 577 25.29 2.88 -4.65
CA ILE A 577 26.11 2.91 -3.45
C ILE A 577 27.38 2.10 -3.73
N LEU A 578 28.50 2.78 -3.58
CA LEU A 578 29.83 2.19 -3.55
C LEU A 578 30.51 2.60 -2.27
N ASP A 579 30.95 1.68 -1.44
CA ASP A 579 31.79 1.93 -0.28
C ASP A 579 33.00 0.97 -0.28
N LEU A 580 34.19 1.51 -0.47
CA LEU A 580 35.48 0.79 -0.43
C LEU A 580 36.36 1.32 0.70
N SER A 581 35.85 2.23 1.53
CA SER A 581 36.59 2.92 2.58
C SER A 581 37.21 1.97 3.63
N PHE A 582 38.20 2.45 4.35
CA PHE A 582 38.87 1.68 5.42
C PHE A 582 39.47 0.35 4.94
N ASN A 583 40.25 0.41 3.85
CA ASN A 583 40.98 -0.70 3.28
C ASN A 583 42.49 -0.34 3.11
N GLN A 584 43.22 -1.11 2.31
CA GLN A 584 44.62 -0.89 1.98
C GLN A 584 44.82 -0.68 0.47
N LEU A 585 43.82 -0.12 -0.19
CA LEU A 585 43.81 0.11 -1.63
C LEU A 585 44.86 1.15 -2.05
N SER A 586 45.30 1.07 -3.28
CA SER A 586 46.36 1.92 -3.81
C SER A 586 46.16 2.22 -5.29
N GLY A 587 46.86 3.23 -5.79
CA GLY A 587 46.82 3.64 -7.18
C GLY A 587 45.66 4.58 -7.51
N MET A 588 45.37 4.73 -8.78
CA MET A 588 44.38 5.69 -9.26
C MET A 588 42.96 5.17 -9.09
N VAL A 589 42.07 6.01 -8.53
CA VAL A 589 40.62 5.77 -8.52
C VAL A 589 40.11 5.85 -9.97
N PRO A 590 39.29 4.89 -10.45
CA PRO A 590 38.66 4.97 -11.78
C PRO A 590 37.97 6.31 -12.01
N ILE A 591 38.06 6.85 -13.24
CA ILE A 591 37.61 8.20 -13.55
C ILE A 591 36.10 8.40 -13.31
N GLU A 592 35.34 7.32 -13.49
CA GLU A 592 33.89 7.24 -13.29
C GLU A 592 33.49 7.51 -11.83
N PHE A 593 34.41 7.32 -10.88
CA PHE A 593 34.18 7.54 -9.46
C PHE A 593 34.87 8.81 -8.92
N GLN A 594 35.58 9.59 -9.76
CA GLN A 594 36.32 10.78 -9.33
C GLN A 594 35.44 12.03 -9.18
N TYR A 595 34.13 11.90 -8.98
CA TYR A 595 33.23 13.04 -8.74
C TYR A 595 32.61 13.00 -7.33
N GLY A 596 32.03 14.11 -6.89
CA GLY A 596 31.65 14.34 -5.50
C GLY A 596 30.64 13.35 -4.88
N GLY A 597 29.90 12.60 -5.69
CA GLY A 597 28.98 11.55 -5.19
C GLY A 597 29.66 10.39 -4.44
N TYR A 598 30.96 10.17 -4.65
CA TYR A 598 31.74 9.07 -4.04
C TYR A 598 32.79 9.58 -3.05
N GLU A 599 32.63 10.78 -2.48
CA GLU A 599 33.62 11.39 -1.57
C GLU A 599 33.92 10.51 -0.34
N HIS A 600 32.95 9.76 0.14
CA HIS A 600 33.08 8.88 1.31
C HIS A 600 33.52 7.46 0.97
N SER A 601 33.43 7.06 -0.29
CA SER A 601 33.65 5.69 -0.73
C SER A 601 35.10 5.23 -0.63
N PHE A 602 36.06 6.14 -0.42
CA PHE A 602 37.50 5.89 -0.44
C PHE A 602 38.23 6.45 0.80
N LEU A 603 37.51 6.71 1.89
CA LEU A 603 38.08 7.22 3.12
C LEU A 603 39.07 6.21 3.71
N ASN A 604 40.15 6.72 4.31
CA ASN A 604 41.15 5.90 4.99
C ASN A 604 41.84 4.82 4.11
N ASP A 605 42.00 5.12 2.81
CA ASP A 605 42.86 4.43 1.85
C ASP A 605 43.97 5.40 1.39
N PRO A 606 45.02 5.60 2.21
CA PRO A 606 45.98 6.71 2.03
C PRO A 606 46.85 6.58 0.77
N LYS A 607 46.89 5.41 0.13
CA LYS A 607 47.68 5.17 -1.09
C LYS A 607 46.87 5.36 -2.37
N LEU A 608 45.58 5.74 -2.28
CA LEU A 608 44.76 6.10 -3.43
C LEU A 608 45.10 7.51 -3.91
N CYS A 609 45.02 7.72 -5.21
CA CYS A 609 45.19 9.04 -5.82
C CYS A 609 44.18 9.32 -6.92
N VAL A 610 44.03 10.56 -7.32
CA VAL A 610 43.09 11.02 -8.36
C VAL A 610 43.76 11.95 -9.37
N ASN A 611 43.21 12.01 -10.59
CA ASN A 611 43.67 12.95 -11.62
C ASN A 611 42.86 14.25 -11.56
N VAL A 612 41.59 14.21 -11.16
CA VAL A 612 40.69 15.37 -11.06
C VAL A 612 40.38 15.64 -9.59
N GLY A 613 40.61 16.87 -9.14
CA GLY A 613 40.63 17.21 -7.71
C GLY A 613 39.25 17.41 -7.05
N THR A 614 38.26 16.58 -7.35
CA THR A 614 36.94 16.65 -6.69
C THR A 614 36.83 15.77 -5.43
N LEU A 615 37.68 14.73 -5.31
CA LEU A 615 37.78 13.91 -4.10
C LEU A 615 38.93 14.42 -3.21
N LYS A 616 38.83 14.26 -1.91
CA LYS A 616 39.87 14.63 -0.93
C LYS A 616 41.07 13.64 -0.90
N LEU A 617 41.50 13.20 -2.09
CA LEU A 617 42.63 12.31 -2.27
C LEU A 617 43.81 13.05 -2.92
N PRO A 618 45.08 12.59 -2.70
CA PRO A 618 46.24 13.18 -3.35
C PRO A 618 46.19 13.02 -4.87
N ARG A 619 46.83 13.95 -5.60
CA ARG A 619 46.98 13.80 -7.06
C ARG A 619 48.00 12.76 -7.40
N CYS A 620 47.74 11.95 -8.44
CA CYS A 620 48.67 10.89 -8.91
C CYS A 620 49.97 11.43 -9.45
N ASP A 621 50.01 12.72 -9.92
CA ASP A 621 51.21 13.39 -10.46
C ASP A 621 52.13 14.04 -9.41
N ALA A 622 51.71 13.98 -8.11
CA ALA A 622 52.58 14.49 -7.05
C ALA A 622 53.84 13.61 -6.96
N LYS A 623 54.96 14.14 -7.46
CA LYS A 623 56.29 13.48 -7.33
C LYS A 623 56.48 13.10 -5.86
N ALA A 624 56.72 11.85 -5.58
CA ALA A 624 57.18 11.36 -4.31
C ALA A 624 58.43 12.18 -3.95
N VAL A 625 58.33 12.99 -2.93
CA VAL A 625 59.54 13.59 -2.30
C VAL A 625 60.23 12.42 -1.62
N ASP A 626 61.29 11.96 -2.26
CA ASP A 626 62.19 10.96 -1.67
C ASP A 626 62.57 11.47 -0.28
N SER A 627 62.20 10.75 0.74
CA SER A 627 62.68 11.00 2.08
C SER A 627 64.13 10.55 2.18
N ASP A 628 65.01 11.43 1.75
CA ASP A 628 66.43 11.25 2.04
C ASP A 628 66.64 11.01 3.51
N LYS A 629 67.30 9.91 3.81
CA LYS A 629 67.70 9.53 5.16
C LYS A 629 68.40 10.72 5.82
N LEU A 630 67.75 11.27 6.81
CA LEU A 630 68.33 12.35 7.64
C LEU A 630 69.66 11.83 8.25
N SER A 631 70.73 12.47 7.85
CA SER A 631 72.11 12.17 8.39
C SER A 631 72.06 12.30 9.93
N THR A 632 72.74 11.38 10.59
CA THR A 632 72.86 11.29 12.07
C THR A 632 73.22 12.62 12.76
N LYS A 633 73.86 13.52 12.04
CA LYS A 633 74.19 14.86 12.51
C LYS A 633 72.98 15.79 12.72
N TYR A 634 71.92 15.61 11.89
CA TYR A 634 70.65 16.35 12.06
C TYR A 634 69.82 15.79 13.19
N LEU A 635 69.87 14.50 13.48
CA LEU A 635 69.19 13.90 14.64
C LEU A 635 69.73 14.44 15.96
N VAL A 636 71.07 14.65 16.09
CA VAL A 636 71.67 15.26 17.27
C VAL A 636 71.30 16.76 17.41
N MET A 637 71.27 17.48 16.30
CA MET A 637 70.77 18.88 16.29
C MET A 637 69.29 18.98 16.64
N ILE A 638 68.43 18.10 16.13
CA ILE A 638 67.01 18.07 16.52
C ILE A 638 66.85 17.74 18.00
N LEU A 639 67.65 16.85 18.58
CA LEU A 639 67.60 16.49 19.99
C LEU A 639 67.99 17.71 20.88
N ILE A 640 69.01 18.48 20.46
CA ILE A 640 69.38 19.73 21.16
C ILE A 640 68.29 20.80 21.02
N PHE A 641 67.66 20.91 19.89
CA PHE A 641 66.52 21.83 19.69
C PHE A 641 65.28 21.40 20.48
N VAL A 642 64.99 20.10 20.58
CA VAL A 642 63.85 19.57 21.37
C VAL A 642 64.06 19.83 22.85
N VAL A 643 65.31 19.59 23.39
CA VAL A 643 65.62 19.86 24.82
C VAL A 643 65.58 21.37 25.12
N SER A 644 66.14 22.20 24.25
CA SER A 644 66.09 23.67 24.46
C SER A 644 64.69 24.23 24.27
N GLY A 645 63.87 23.64 23.32
CA GLY A 645 62.46 23.95 23.13
C GLY A 645 61.59 23.53 24.30
N PHE A 646 61.89 22.39 24.92
CA PHE A 646 61.18 21.92 26.12
C PHE A 646 61.41 22.83 27.30
N LEU A 647 62.66 23.30 27.50
CA LEU A 647 62.98 24.26 28.54
C LEU A 647 62.36 25.65 28.28
N ALA A 648 62.26 26.05 27.01
CA ALA A 648 61.59 27.28 26.64
C ALA A 648 60.06 27.17 26.83
N VAL A 649 59.46 26.01 26.53
CA VAL A 649 58.01 25.74 26.74
C VAL A 649 57.70 25.74 28.24
N VAL A 650 58.52 25.13 29.08
CA VAL A 650 58.32 25.14 30.54
C VAL A 650 58.44 26.60 31.10
N LEU A 651 59.37 27.38 30.60
CA LEU A 651 59.46 28.82 30.96
C LEU A 651 58.30 29.64 30.44
N PHE A 652 57.81 29.33 29.21
CA PHE A 652 56.66 29.97 28.57
C PHE A 652 55.34 29.57 29.22
N THR A 653 55.16 28.28 29.63
CA THR A 653 54.00 27.88 30.41
C THR A 653 53.95 28.50 31.79
N LEU A 654 55.10 28.72 32.46
CA LEU A 654 55.14 29.45 33.72
C LEU A 654 54.82 30.96 33.57
N LEU A 655 55.11 31.53 32.43
CA LEU A 655 54.71 32.91 32.07
C LEU A 655 53.24 33.01 31.62
N MET A 656 52.71 31.98 30.93
CA MET A 656 51.30 31.95 30.42
C MET A 656 50.29 31.71 31.56
N VAL A 657 50.64 30.93 32.60
CA VAL A 657 49.79 30.78 33.80
C VAL A 657 49.59 32.09 34.57
N ARG A 658 50.37 33.09 34.28
CA ARG A 658 50.25 34.42 34.89
C ARG A 658 49.40 35.40 34.06
N ASP A 659 49.10 35.06 32.79
CA ASP A 659 48.38 35.92 31.87
C ASP A 659 46.97 35.40 31.45
N ASP A 660 46.55 34.25 31.97
CA ASP A 660 45.33 33.51 31.52
C ASP A 660 44.05 33.97 32.25
N ASN A 661 44.03 35.18 32.75
CA ASN A 661 42.83 35.86 33.23
C ASN A 661 42.31 36.98 32.29
N ARG A 662 42.76 37.02 31.05
CA ARG A 662 42.23 37.93 30.03
C ARG A 662 42.28 37.26 28.64
N LYS A 663 41.12 36.81 28.17
CA LYS A 663 40.70 36.50 26.76
C LYS A 663 40.31 35.04 26.53
N ASN A 664 39.11 34.69 26.91
CA ASN A 664 38.30 33.77 26.16
C ASN A 664 37.94 34.37 24.81
N HIS A 665 38.55 33.87 23.76
CA HIS A 665 38.08 33.80 22.37
C HIS A 665 39.21 33.30 21.47
N SER A 666 39.31 31.97 21.27
CA SER A 666 40.06 31.47 20.12
C SER A 666 39.06 30.73 19.19
N ARG A 667 38.99 31.29 18.00
CA ARG A 667 38.20 30.74 16.86
C ARG A 667 38.94 29.57 16.26
N ASP A 668 38.22 28.47 16.12
CA ASP A 668 38.57 27.36 15.22
C ASP A 668 38.55 27.87 13.76
N HIS A 669 39.67 27.87 13.11
CA HIS A 669 39.81 28.21 11.70
C HIS A 669 40.15 26.96 10.87
N THR A 670 39.15 26.13 10.60
CA THR A 670 39.21 25.27 9.41
C THR A 670 38.76 26.11 8.21
N PRO A 671 39.46 26.08 7.06
CA PRO A 671 39.10 26.90 5.91
C PRO A 671 37.75 26.45 5.32
N TRP A 672 36.86 27.41 5.09
CA TRP A 672 35.57 27.17 4.44
C TRP A 672 35.74 26.93 2.94
N LYS A 673 35.08 25.90 2.39
CA LYS A 673 35.01 25.58 0.95
C LYS A 673 33.73 26.18 0.41
N VAL A 674 33.84 27.00 -0.64
CA VAL A 674 32.69 27.57 -1.35
C VAL A 674 32.59 26.99 -2.74
N THR A 675 31.42 26.47 -3.08
CA THR A 675 31.08 26.03 -4.43
C THR A 675 29.96 26.95 -4.95
N GLN A 676 30.26 27.74 -5.98
CA GLN A 676 29.30 28.66 -6.60
C GLN A 676 28.62 28.03 -7.80
N PHE A 677 27.29 28.16 -7.88
CA PHE A 677 26.47 27.74 -9.00
C PHE A 677 26.04 28.92 -9.89
N GLN A 678 26.20 30.14 -9.37
CA GLN A 678 26.06 31.42 -10.09
C GLN A 678 27.14 32.37 -9.64
N THR A 679 27.54 33.29 -10.53
CA THR A 679 28.47 34.38 -10.21
C THR A 679 27.78 35.35 -9.25
N LEU A 680 28.10 35.23 -7.97
CA LEU A 680 27.64 36.11 -6.91
C LEU A 680 28.85 36.92 -6.39
N ASP A 681 28.68 38.21 -6.33
CA ASP A 681 29.66 39.07 -5.69
C ASP A 681 29.29 39.27 -4.22
N PHE A 682 29.83 38.40 -3.33
CA PHE A 682 29.61 38.48 -1.90
C PHE A 682 30.87 38.10 -1.12
N ASN A 683 30.93 38.53 0.15
CA ASN A 683 32.00 38.15 1.08
C ASN A 683 31.48 36.98 1.95
N GLU A 684 32.11 35.80 1.85
CA GLU A 684 31.80 34.59 2.63
C GLU A 684 31.77 34.86 4.14
N GLN A 685 32.75 35.66 4.60
CA GLN A 685 32.90 36.00 6.01
C GLN A 685 31.72 36.84 6.53
N TYR A 686 31.12 37.65 5.66
CA TYR A 686 29.92 38.42 5.99
C TYR A 686 28.70 37.50 6.19
N ILE A 687 28.49 36.48 5.34
CA ILE A 687 27.42 35.50 5.52
C ILE A 687 27.60 34.81 6.86
N LEU A 688 28.80 34.31 7.17
CA LEU A 688 29.10 33.60 8.42
C LEU A 688 28.84 34.42 9.66
N THR A 689 29.24 35.72 9.66
CA THR A 689 29.00 36.63 10.77
C THR A 689 27.55 37.08 10.91
N SER A 690 26.75 36.96 9.82
CA SER A 690 25.33 37.33 9.78
C SER A 690 24.38 36.20 10.24
N LEU A 691 24.87 34.98 10.55
CA LEU A 691 24.11 33.91 11.11
C LEU A 691 23.79 34.11 12.60
N THR A 692 22.95 35.09 12.90
CA THR A 692 22.54 35.49 14.26
C THR A 692 21.06 35.21 14.49
N GLU A 693 20.63 35.09 15.75
CA GLU A 693 19.22 34.92 16.11
C GLU A 693 18.29 35.98 15.51
N ASN A 694 18.79 37.22 15.31
CA ASN A 694 18.00 38.31 14.71
C ASN A 694 17.68 38.08 13.22
N ASN A 695 18.49 37.30 12.54
CA ASN A 695 18.34 36.98 11.13
C ASN A 695 17.67 35.60 10.92
N LEU A 696 17.38 34.88 11.98
CA LEU A 696 16.73 33.56 11.92
C LEU A 696 15.26 33.70 11.53
N ILE A 697 14.85 33.03 10.48
CA ILE A 697 13.46 33.02 9.97
C ILE A 697 12.75 31.69 10.08
N GLY A 698 13.48 30.58 10.35
CA GLY A 698 12.88 29.26 10.55
C GLY A 698 13.84 28.26 11.16
N ARG A 699 13.29 27.36 12.00
CA ARG A 699 13.97 26.15 12.52
C ARG A 699 13.15 24.92 12.19
N GLY A 700 13.76 23.85 11.70
CA GLY A 700 13.09 22.60 11.37
C GLY A 700 14.03 21.41 11.40
N GLY A 701 13.51 20.22 11.09
CA GLY A 701 14.29 18.98 11.07
C GLY A 701 15.45 18.96 10.08
N SER A 702 15.41 19.82 9.05
CA SER A 702 16.46 19.96 8.02
C SER A 702 17.50 21.04 8.35
N GLY A 703 17.39 21.78 9.45
CA GLY A 703 18.32 22.85 9.86
C GLY A 703 17.67 24.17 10.20
N GLU A 704 18.49 25.22 10.26
CA GLU A 704 18.11 26.61 10.58
C GLU A 704 18.19 27.44 9.31
N VAL A 705 17.21 28.31 9.06
CA VAL A 705 17.17 29.19 7.88
C VAL A 705 17.26 30.65 8.32
N TYR A 706 18.19 31.36 7.72
CA TYR A 706 18.49 32.77 8.03
C TYR A 706 18.19 33.65 6.81
N ARG A 707 17.70 34.87 7.04
CA ARG A 707 17.56 35.92 6.04
C ARG A 707 18.75 36.89 6.15
N ILE A 708 19.53 37.01 5.09
CA ILE A 708 20.72 37.82 5.06
C ILE A 708 20.66 38.77 3.86
N ALA A 709 20.93 40.08 4.06
CA ALA A 709 21.10 41.01 2.94
C ALA A 709 22.54 40.88 2.40
N ASN A 710 22.70 40.72 1.09
CA ASN A 710 24.02 40.76 0.47
C ASN A 710 24.64 42.18 0.66
N ASN A 711 25.84 42.25 1.24
CA ASN A 711 26.50 43.53 1.57
C ASN A 711 26.92 44.36 0.36
N ARG A 712 26.94 43.82 -0.85
CA ARG A 712 27.32 44.50 -2.08
C ARG A 712 26.16 44.85 -3.01
N SER A 713 25.23 43.93 -3.22
CA SER A 713 24.06 44.11 -4.10
C SER A 713 22.81 44.57 -3.36
N GLY A 714 22.73 44.40 -2.05
CA GLY A 714 21.52 44.65 -1.25
C GLY A 714 20.44 43.60 -1.41
N GLU A 715 20.63 42.58 -2.26
CA GLU A 715 19.69 41.48 -2.46
C GLU A 715 19.55 40.64 -1.20
N LEU A 716 18.32 40.20 -0.95
CA LEU A 716 18.03 39.29 0.17
C LEU A 716 18.35 37.84 -0.21
N LEU A 717 19.06 37.16 0.68
CA LEU A 717 19.44 35.76 0.53
C LEU A 717 18.80 34.94 1.65
N ALA A 718 18.47 33.70 1.35
CA ALA A 718 18.09 32.70 2.34
C ALA A 718 19.26 31.73 2.54
N VAL A 719 19.73 31.60 3.78
CA VAL A 719 20.85 30.72 4.14
C VAL A 719 20.36 29.61 5.06
N LYS A 720 20.35 28.38 4.57
CA LYS A 720 20.00 27.19 5.32
C LYS A 720 21.26 26.59 5.94
N LYS A 721 21.35 26.62 7.28
CA LYS A 721 22.45 26.04 8.04
C LYS A 721 22.09 24.65 8.51
N ILE A 722 22.87 23.67 8.13
CA ILE A 722 22.75 22.29 8.55
C ILE A 722 23.72 22.06 9.70
N CYS A 723 23.20 21.76 10.91
CA CYS A 723 24.00 21.59 12.12
C CYS A 723 24.40 20.12 12.29
N ASN A 724 25.71 19.85 12.35
CA ASN A 724 26.27 18.54 12.58
C ASN A 724 26.34 18.24 14.10
N ASN A 725 25.39 17.47 14.63
CA ASN A 725 25.50 16.87 15.95
C ASN A 725 25.96 15.42 15.82
N ARG A 726 27.04 15.02 16.50
CA ARG A 726 27.81 13.77 16.32
C ARG A 726 27.06 12.43 16.32
N THR A 727 25.73 12.38 16.48
CA THR A 727 24.90 11.15 16.49
C THR A 727 23.77 11.14 15.45
N LEU A 728 23.47 12.24 14.74
CA LEU A 728 22.45 12.33 13.68
C LEU A 728 23.05 12.55 12.27
N ASP A 729 24.35 12.40 12.13
CA ASP A 729 25.17 12.99 11.05
C ASP A 729 24.88 12.46 9.64
N HIS A 730 24.73 11.16 9.45
CA HIS A 730 24.62 10.58 8.12
C HIS A 730 23.34 10.94 7.33
N LYS A 731 22.22 11.17 8.02
CA LYS A 731 20.96 11.47 7.34
C LYS A 731 20.92 12.91 6.82
N LEU A 732 21.36 13.86 7.64
CA LEU A 732 21.40 15.29 7.26
C LEU A 732 22.44 15.55 6.17
N GLN A 733 23.56 14.86 6.21
CA GLN A 733 24.60 14.96 5.20
C GLN A 733 24.16 14.39 3.86
N LYS A 734 23.43 13.27 3.83
CA LYS A 734 22.80 12.73 2.61
C LYS A 734 21.79 13.73 2.01
N GLN A 735 21.00 14.38 2.85
CA GLN A 735 20.05 15.41 2.41
C GLN A 735 20.76 16.60 1.80
N PHE A 736 21.86 17.08 2.41
CA PHE A 736 22.67 18.17 1.87
C PHE A 736 23.24 17.83 0.49
N ILE A 737 23.82 16.64 0.33
CA ILE A 737 24.40 16.19 -0.93
C ILE A 737 23.32 16.11 -2.03
N ALA A 738 22.17 15.48 -1.75
CA ALA A 738 21.09 15.37 -2.70
C ALA A 738 20.57 16.75 -3.16
N GLU A 739 20.45 17.70 -2.24
CA GLU A 739 19.99 19.05 -2.52
C GLU A 739 21.00 19.82 -3.39
N VAL A 740 22.30 19.67 -3.14
CA VAL A 740 23.39 20.25 -3.91
C VAL A 740 23.48 19.67 -5.33
N GLU A 741 23.40 18.36 -5.46
CA GLU A 741 23.48 17.67 -6.75
C GLU A 741 22.33 18.03 -7.67
N ILE A 742 21.10 18.01 -7.16
CA ILE A 742 19.91 18.26 -7.95
C ILE A 742 19.81 19.76 -8.31
N LEU A 743 19.82 20.64 -7.31
CA LEU A 743 19.70 22.08 -7.54
C LEU A 743 20.93 22.70 -8.21
N GLY A 744 22.08 22.04 -8.13
CA GLY A 744 23.27 22.40 -8.90
C GLY A 744 23.10 22.27 -10.41
N THR A 745 22.25 21.35 -10.86
CA THR A 745 22.04 21.00 -12.27
C THR A 745 20.77 21.56 -12.88
N ILE A 746 19.70 21.78 -12.09
CA ILE A 746 18.39 22.22 -12.59
C ILE A 746 18.28 23.75 -12.57
N ARG A 747 17.67 24.31 -13.62
CA ARG A 747 17.28 25.72 -13.71
C ARG A 747 15.87 25.86 -14.29
N HIS A 748 14.92 26.29 -13.48
CA HIS A 748 13.54 26.52 -13.89
C HIS A 748 12.89 27.66 -13.09
N SER A 749 11.99 28.43 -13.70
CA SER A 749 11.31 29.56 -13.07
C SER A 749 10.52 29.19 -11.81
N ASN A 750 10.00 27.97 -11.73
CA ASN A 750 9.19 27.46 -10.63
C ASN A 750 9.94 26.46 -9.72
N ILE A 751 11.28 26.51 -9.72
CA ILE A 751 12.15 25.78 -8.80
C ILE A 751 13.08 26.80 -8.14
N VAL A 752 13.30 26.66 -6.83
CA VAL A 752 14.16 27.55 -6.06
C VAL A 752 15.61 27.47 -6.57
N LYS A 753 16.27 28.60 -6.67
CA LYS A 753 17.66 28.69 -7.15
C LYS A 753 18.64 28.52 -6.00
N LEU A 754 19.47 27.49 -6.07
CA LEU A 754 20.65 27.37 -5.25
C LEU A 754 21.75 28.23 -5.86
N LEU A 755 22.25 29.20 -5.10
CA LEU A 755 23.25 30.20 -5.53
C LEU A 755 24.66 29.71 -5.27
N CYS A 756 24.90 29.22 -4.05
CA CYS A 756 26.17 28.59 -3.67
C CYS A 756 25.98 27.68 -2.45
N CYS A 757 26.98 26.83 -2.19
CA CYS A 757 27.11 26.13 -0.92
C CYS A 757 28.47 26.47 -0.27
N ILE A 758 28.46 26.56 1.06
CA ILE A 758 29.63 26.90 1.88
C ILE A 758 29.74 25.79 2.95
N SER A 759 30.81 25.04 2.98
CA SER A 759 30.95 23.92 3.90
C SER A 759 32.33 23.83 4.52
N ASN A 760 32.41 23.33 5.75
CA ASN A 760 33.62 22.90 6.43
C ASN A 760 33.37 21.56 7.15
N GLU A 761 34.33 21.06 7.91
CA GLU A 761 34.21 19.78 8.63
C GLU A 761 33.09 19.74 9.67
N SER A 762 32.61 20.87 10.15
CA SER A 762 31.62 20.94 11.25
C SER A 762 30.29 21.50 10.85
N SER A 763 30.14 22.14 9.70
CA SER A 763 28.92 22.85 9.30
C SER A 763 28.79 22.95 7.78
N SER A 764 27.56 22.85 7.27
CA SER A 764 27.24 23.06 5.87
C SER A 764 26.14 24.09 5.72
N LEU A 765 26.33 25.01 4.77
CA LEU A 765 25.40 26.10 4.46
C LEU A 765 24.97 26.00 2.99
N LEU A 766 23.68 26.15 2.74
CA LEU A 766 23.09 26.28 1.41
C LEU A 766 22.54 27.69 1.28
N VAL A 767 22.96 28.43 0.23
CA VAL A 767 22.57 29.80 -0.03
C VAL A 767 21.63 29.86 -1.22
N TYR A 768 20.41 30.34 -1.01
CA TYR A 768 19.34 30.43 -2.00
C TYR A 768 18.91 31.86 -2.25
N GLU A 769 18.19 32.06 -3.35
CA GLU A 769 17.37 33.26 -3.51
C GLU A 769 16.34 33.36 -2.38
N TYR A 770 16.07 34.56 -1.90
CA TYR A 770 15.08 34.77 -0.83
C TYR A 770 13.65 34.85 -1.39
N MET A 771 12.71 34.18 -0.76
CA MET A 771 11.28 34.18 -1.13
C MET A 771 10.51 35.09 -0.17
N GLU A 772 10.06 36.25 -0.64
CA GLU A 772 9.49 37.33 0.18
C GLU A 772 8.17 36.93 0.84
N LYS A 773 7.34 36.13 0.17
CA LYS A 773 6.06 35.68 0.68
C LYS A 773 6.14 34.36 1.47
N GLN A 774 7.32 33.74 1.55
CA GLN A 774 7.60 32.51 2.30
C GLN A 774 6.80 31.30 1.79
N SER A 775 6.43 30.31 2.65
CA SER A 775 5.77 29.09 2.24
C SER A 775 4.26 29.25 2.06
N LEU A 776 3.68 28.46 1.16
CA LEU A 776 2.22 28.35 0.94
C LEU A 776 1.48 27.94 2.22
N ASP A 777 2.04 27.01 2.99
CA ASP A 777 1.52 26.56 4.28
C ASP A 777 1.22 27.73 5.24
N ARG A 778 2.12 28.71 5.29
CA ARG A 778 1.94 29.89 6.14
C ARG A 778 0.73 30.75 5.72
N TRP A 779 0.38 30.77 4.45
CA TRP A 779 -0.76 31.50 3.92
C TRP A 779 -2.07 30.78 4.13
N LEU A 780 -2.08 29.46 4.01
CA LEU A 780 -3.29 28.63 4.18
C LEU A 780 -3.61 28.37 5.66
N HIS A 781 -2.59 28.11 6.49
CA HIS A 781 -2.78 27.58 7.85
C HIS A 781 -2.25 28.48 8.97
N GLY A 782 -1.43 29.48 8.67
CA GLY A 782 -0.72 30.30 9.69
C GLY A 782 -1.59 31.18 10.60
N LYS A 783 -2.88 31.33 10.35
CA LYS A 783 -3.79 32.18 11.15
C LYS A 783 -4.22 31.55 12.47
N LYS A 784 -4.25 30.23 12.58
CA LYS A 784 -4.69 29.51 13.79
C LYS A 784 -3.69 29.57 14.96
N GLN A 785 -2.42 29.93 14.72
CA GLN A 785 -1.36 29.97 15.75
C GLN A 785 -1.18 31.33 16.43
N ARG A 786 -1.95 32.39 16.09
CA ARG A 786 -1.72 33.76 16.55
C ARG A 786 -2.58 34.28 17.69
N THR A 787 -3.20 33.44 18.53
CA THR A 787 -4.02 33.88 19.66
C THR A 787 -3.27 34.31 20.93
N THR A 788 -1.93 34.41 20.92
CA THR A 788 -1.14 34.73 22.13
C THR A 788 0.04 35.68 21.92
N SER A 789 -0.03 36.74 21.11
CA SER A 789 0.84 37.88 21.32
C SER A 789 0.31 39.14 20.59
N MET A 790 -0.08 40.13 21.40
CA MET A 790 -0.32 41.48 20.92
C MET A 790 1.03 42.08 20.44
N THR A 791 1.10 42.49 19.19
CA THR A 791 1.62 43.81 18.69
C THR A 791 1.75 43.77 17.18
N SER A 792 1.32 44.88 16.58
CA SER A 792 1.47 45.36 15.20
C SER A 792 0.47 44.93 14.14
N SER A 793 -0.29 45.93 13.71
CA SER A 793 -1.13 46.01 12.53
C SER A 793 -0.44 45.50 11.26
N VAL A 794 -0.78 44.31 10.80
CA VAL A 794 -0.54 43.85 9.44
C VAL A 794 -1.88 43.39 8.88
N HIS A 795 -2.28 44.02 7.78
CA HIS A 795 -3.53 43.80 7.06
C HIS A 795 -3.86 42.31 6.92
N ASN A 796 -5.13 41.95 7.12
CA ASN A 796 -5.72 40.64 6.81
C ASN A 796 -5.73 40.43 5.28
N PHE A 797 -4.59 40.03 4.69
CA PHE A 797 -4.54 39.61 3.31
C PHE A 797 -4.98 38.13 3.25
N VAL A 798 -6.14 37.89 2.66
CA VAL A 798 -6.61 36.56 2.28
C VAL A 798 -5.92 36.16 0.98
N LEU A 799 -5.48 34.89 0.88
CA LEU A 799 -5.00 34.33 -0.38
C LEU A 799 -6.21 34.03 -1.27
N ASP A 800 -6.53 34.97 -2.18
CA ASP A 800 -7.68 34.90 -3.06
C ASP A 800 -7.59 33.76 -4.09
N TRP A 801 -8.71 33.44 -4.73
CA TRP A 801 -8.79 32.31 -5.67
C TRP A 801 -7.85 32.45 -6.88
N PRO A 802 -7.73 33.59 -7.56
CA PRO A 802 -6.80 33.75 -8.68
C PRO A 802 -5.36 33.44 -8.31
N ARG A 803 -4.89 33.85 -7.10
CA ARG A 803 -3.55 33.54 -6.62
C ARG A 803 -3.39 32.06 -6.28
N ARG A 804 -4.40 31.41 -5.67
CA ARG A 804 -4.38 29.98 -5.41
C ARG A 804 -4.24 29.18 -6.71
N LEU A 805 -4.96 29.55 -7.78
CA LEU A 805 -4.85 28.93 -9.09
C LEU A 805 -3.45 29.19 -9.72
N GLN A 806 -2.94 30.42 -9.63
CA GLN A 806 -1.60 30.76 -10.10
C GLN A 806 -0.52 29.92 -9.41
N ILE A 807 -0.63 29.72 -8.10
CA ILE A 807 0.28 28.90 -7.29
C ILE A 807 0.21 27.43 -7.73
N ALA A 808 -1.01 26.90 -7.92
CA ALA A 808 -1.20 25.53 -8.42
C ALA A 808 -0.52 25.32 -9.79
N ILE A 809 -0.72 26.24 -10.73
CA ILE A 809 -0.11 26.22 -12.07
C ILE A 809 1.42 26.31 -11.97
N GLY A 810 1.94 27.20 -11.13
CA GLY A 810 3.38 27.38 -10.93
C GLY A 810 4.04 26.13 -10.36
N ALA A 811 3.47 25.55 -9.31
CA ALA A 811 3.99 24.33 -8.70
C ALA A 811 3.92 23.14 -9.68
N ALA A 812 2.82 22.99 -10.42
CA ALA A 812 2.70 21.96 -11.46
C ALA A 812 3.73 22.12 -12.59
N LYS A 813 4.09 23.35 -12.98
CA LYS A 813 5.16 23.60 -13.95
C LYS A 813 6.51 23.12 -13.44
N GLY A 814 6.83 23.39 -12.15
CA GLY A 814 8.06 22.93 -11.52
C GLY A 814 8.16 21.40 -11.50
N LEU A 815 7.12 20.72 -11.04
CA LEU A 815 7.07 19.25 -10.99
C LEU A 815 7.07 18.61 -12.38
N CYS A 816 6.32 19.16 -13.34
CA CYS A 816 6.33 18.71 -14.73
C CYS A 816 7.73 18.82 -15.36
N HIS A 817 8.47 19.90 -15.07
CA HIS A 817 9.84 20.06 -15.53
C HIS A 817 10.74 18.96 -14.97
N MET A 818 10.61 18.62 -13.70
CA MET A 818 11.39 17.59 -13.03
C MET A 818 11.09 16.18 -13.59
N HIS A 819 9.83 15.86 -13.83
CA HIS A 819 9.40 14.55 -14.28
C HIS A 819 9.65 14.31 -15.77
N GLU A 820 9.45 15.33 -16.63
CA GLU A 820 9.36 15.16 -18.08
C GLU A 820 10.51 15.82 -18.85
N ASN A 821 11.07 16.94 -18.36
CA ASN A 821 11.97 17.79 -19.15
C ASN A 821 13.44 17.71 -18.71
N CYS A 822 13.74 17.00 -17.64
CA CYS A 822 15.10 16.72 -17.21
C CYS A 822 15.69 15.53 -17.99
N SER A 823 17.00 15.51 -18.19
CA SER A 823 17.71 14.39 -18.87
C SER A 823 17.49 13.04 -18.15
N ALA A 824 17.29 13.08 -16.85
CA ALA A 824 16.83 11.98 -16.03
C ALA A 824 15.65 12.51 -15.18
N PRO A 825 14.53 11.79 -15.09
CA PRO A 825 13.40 12.20 -14.26
C PRO A 825 13.80 12.34 -12.80
N ILE A 826 13.35 13.39 -12.16
CA ILE A 826 13.64 13.69 -10.77
C ILE A 826 12.35 13.60 -9.98
N ILE A 827 12.32 12.72 -8.98
CA ILE A 827 11.23 12.61 -8.02
C ILE A 827 11.59 13.42 -6.78
N HIS A 828 10.70 14.31 -6.36
CA HIS A 828 10.93 15.19 -5.20
C HIS A 828 10.77 14.49 -3.86
N ARG A 829 9.76 13.61 -3.70
CA ARG A 829 9.47 12.77 -2.53
C ARG A 829 9.00 13.50 -1.27
N ASP A 830 8.98 14.82 -1.26
CA ASP A 830 8.49 15.64 -0.13
C ASP A 830 7.72 16.87 -0.62
N VAL A 831 6.83 16.67 -1.61
CA VAL A 831 5.95 17.73 -2.11
C VAL A 831 4.87 18.00 -1.05
N LYS A 832 4.82 19.25 -0.56
CA LYS A 832 3.89 19.72 0.47
C LYS A 832 3.79 21.24 0.46
N SER A 833 2.76 21.81 1.05
CA SER A 833 2.53 23.26 1.09
C SER A 833 3.68 24.04 1.76
N SER A 834 4.36 23.49 2.75
CA SER A 834 5.53 24.13 3.38
C SER A 834 6.79 24.13 2.53
N ASN A 835 6.88 23.29 1.50
CA ASN A 835 7.99 23.23 0.52
C ASN A 835 7.66 23.93 -0.80
N ILE A 836 6.51 24.59 -0.91
CA ILE A 836 6.16 25.50 -2.01
C ILE A 836 6.35 26.92 -1.51
N LEU A 837 7.40 27.58 -1.97
CA LEU A 837 7.75 28.95 -1.60
C LEU A 837 7.18 29.93 -2.62
N LEU A 838 6.88 31.15 -2.17
CA LEU A 838 6.25 32.21 -2.95
C LEU A 838 7.16 33.42 -3.04
N ASP A 839 7.37 33.94 -4.25
CA ASP A 839 8.09 35.19 -4.48
C ASP A 839 7.20 36.43 -4.24
N ALA A 840 7.70 37.62 -4.53
CA ALA A 840 7.01 38.90 -4.29
C ALA A 840 5.66 38.98 -5.03
N GLU A 841 5.54 38.36 -6.21
CA GLU A 841 4.38 38.30 -7.09
C GLU A 841 3.50 37.07 -6.88
N PHE A 842 3.73 36.28 -5.82
CA PHE A 842 3.06 35.01 -5.52
C PHE A 842 3.30 33.88 -6.58
N ASN A 843 4.40 33.94 -7.34
CA ASN A 843 4.78 32.80 -8.15
C ASN A 843 5.34 31.70 -7.28
N ALA A 844 4.85 30.47 -7.50
CA ALA A 844 5.27 29.30 -6.74
C ALA A 844 6.62 28.76 -7.21
N LYS A 845 7.49 28.40 -6.26
CA LYS A 845 8.74 27.70 -6.49
C LYS A 845 8.85 26.49 -5.57
N ILE A 846 9.15 25.33 -6.14
CA ILE A 846 9.40 24.09 -5.39
C ILE A 846 10.76 24.20 -4.68
N ALA A 847 10.82 23.80 -3.41
CA ALA A 847 11.99 23.92 -2.54
C ALA A 847 12.19 22.67 -1.67
N ASP A 848 13.33 22.57 -0.99
CA ASP A 848 13.75 21.46 -0.10
C ASP A 848 13.93 20.12 -0.81
N PHE A 849 14.99 20.01 -1.58
CA PHE A 849 15.36 18.83 -2.37
C PHE A 849 16.15 17.77 -1.58
N GLY A 850 16.22 17.90 -0.26
CA GLY A 850 16.99 16.99 0.61
C GLY A 850 16.56 15.52 0.55
N LEU A 851 15.36 15.23 0.04
CA LEU A 851 14.84 13.88 -0.17
C LEU A 851 14.68 13.51 -1.66
N ALA A 852 14.96 14.42 -2.57
CA ALA A 852 14.75 14.21 -3.99
C ALA A 852 15.73 13.18 -4.60
N LYS A 853 15.30 12.51 -5.68
CA LYS A 853 16.07 11.47 -6.36
C LYS A 853 15.92 11.55 -7.88
N MET A 854 17.02 11.37 -8.62
CA MET A 854 17.01 11.18 -10.07
C MET A 854 16.76 9.70 -10.42
N LEU A 855 15.87 9.44 -11.39
CA LEU A 855 15.60 8.09 -11.93
C LEU A 855 16.49 7.80 -13.13
N VAL A 856 16.81 6.51 -13.33
CA VAL A 856 17.68 6.10 -14.45
C VAL A 856 16.93 6.18 -15.79
N LYS A 857 15.61 5.94 -15.81
CA LYS A 857 14.75 6.05 -17.01
C LYS A 857 13.33 6.50 -16.64
N GLN A 858 12.68 7.18 -17.57
CA GLN A 858 11.28 7.62 -17.44
C GLN A 858 10.31 6.41 -17.41
N GLY A 859 9.42 6.37 -16.42
CA GLY A 859 8.42 5.31 -16.25
C GLY A 859 8.89 4.03 -15.59
N GLU A 860 10.19 3.86 -15.30
CA GLU A 860 10.69 2.73 -14.52
C GLU A 860 10.64 3.03 -13.01
N ALA A 861 10.08 2.10 -12.24
CA ALA A 861 10.04 2.20 -10.78
C ALA A 861 11.41 1.84 -10.18
N ASP A 862 11.96 2.71 -9.33
CA ASP A 862 13.23 2.47 -8.66
C ASP A 862 13.03 1.99 -7.21
N THR A 863 13.92 1.12 -6.72
CA THR A 863 13.88 0.59 -5.34
C THR A 863 14.47 1.59 -4.35
N MET A 864 13.78 1.81 -3.24
CA MET A 864 14.20 2.76 -2.21
C MET A 864 14.39 2.13 -0.83
N SER A 865 15.39 2.60 -0.12
CA SER A 865 15.83 2.07 1.18
C SER A 865 14.99 2.52 2.38
N GLY A 866 13.80 3.11 2.17
CA GLY A 866 12.91 3.51 3.27
C GLY A 866 11.82 4.50 2.86
N ILE A 867 10.77 4.55 3.66
CA ILE A 867 9.68 5.53 3.54
C ILE A 867 10.24 6.92 3.84
N ALA A 868 10.06 7.87 2.93
CA ALA A 868 10.45 9.25 3.09
C ALA A 868 9.31 10.17 2.67
N GLY A 869 9.17 11.33 3.32
CA GLY A 869 8.13 12.30 3.07
C GLY A 869 7.41 12.70 4.35
N SER A 870 6.49 13.66 4.23
CA SER A 870 5.75 14.22 5.36
C SER A 870 4.39 13.54 5.53
N TYR A 871 4.04 13.19 6.75
CA TYR A 871 2.77 12.53 7.08
C TYR A 871 1.58 13.36 6.57
N GLY A 872 0.59 12.72 5.94
CA GLY A 872 -0.54 13.37 5.27
C GLY A 872 -0.34 13.59 3.76
N TYR A 873 0.92 13.59 3.26
CA TYR A 873 1.25 13.70 1.84
C TYR A 873 1.83 12.41 1.25
N ILE A 874 2.10 11.41 2.08
CA ILE A 874 2.69 10.15 1.66
C ILE A 874 1.69 9.32 0.87
N ALA A 875 2.06 8.91 -0.34
CA ALA A 875 1.24 8.05 -1.17
C ALA A 875 1.09 6.65 -0.54
N PRO A 876 -0.11 6.03 -0.59
CA PRO A 876 -0.39 4.78 0.12
C PRO A 876 0.48 3.61 -0.31
N GLU A 877 0.93 3.55 -1.57
CA GLU A 877 1.84 2.51 -2.06
C GLU A 877 3.20 2.51 -1.39
N TYR A 878 3.62 3.61 -0.78
CA TYR A 878 4.85 3.67 0.01
C TYR A 878 4.85 2.69 1.19
N ALA A 879 3.68 2.31 1.69
CA ALA A 879 3.56 1.40 2.82
C ALA A 879 3.90 -0.06 2.46
N TYR A 880 3.81 -0.45 1.18
CA TYR A 880 3.92 -1.85 0.75
C TYR A 880 4.80 -2.08 -0.48
N THR A 881 5.40 -1.05 -1.06
CA THR A 881 6.37 -1.20 -2.16
C THR A 881 7.60 -0.34 -1.96
N THR A 882 8.76 -0.91 -2.24
CA THR A 882 10.02 -0.19 -2.34
C THR A 882 10.24 0.39 -3.73
N LYS A 883 9.39 0.05 -4.70
CA LYS A 883 9.46 0.57 -6.07
C LYS A 883 8.61 1.82 -6.17
N VAL A 884 9.24 2.95 -6.42
CA VAL A 884 8.59 4.26 -6.53
C VAL A 884 8.92 4.91 -7.87
N ASN A 885 7.95 5.64 -8.39
CA ASN A 885 8.08 6.45 -9.60
C ASN A 885 7.50 7.84 -9.35
N GLU A 886 7.41 8.65 -10.40
CA GLU A 886 6.88 10.01 -10.36
C GLU A 886 5.45 10.13 -9.81
N LYS A 887 4.66 9.05 -9.79
CA LYS A 887 3.26 9.06 -9.32
C LYS A 887 3.11 9.33 -7.82
N ILE A 888 4.19 9.20 -7.04
CA ILE A 888 4.17 9.60 -5.63
C ILE A 888 4.13 11.13 -5.47
N ASP A 889 4.89 11.87 -6.28
CA ASP A 889 4.84 13.34 -6.26
C ASP A 889 3.47 13.83 -6.76
N VAL A 890 2.87 13.11 -7.73
CA VAL A 890 1.51 13.40 -8.20
C VAL A 890 0.50 13.26 -7.08
N TYR A 891 0.60 12.21 -6.25
CA TYR A 891 -0.26 12.05 -5.08
C TYR A 891 -0.08 13.20 -4.08
N SER A 892 1.16 13.49 -3.71
CA SER A 892 1.48 14.56 -2.77
C SER A 892 1.01 15.93 -3.29
N PHE A 893 1.14 16.18 -4.61
CA PHE A 893 0.62 17.38 -5.25
C PHE A 893 -0.91 17.42 -5.26
N GLY A 894 -1.57 16.26 -5.41
CA GLY A 894 -3.02 16.13 -5.25
C GLY A 894 -3.50 16.60 -3.88
N VAL A 895 -2.76 16.27 -2.81
CA VAL A 895 -3.04 16.79 -1.45
C VAL A 895 -2.93 18.31 -1.41
N VAL A 896 -1.90 18.89 -2.02
CA VAL A 896 -1.74 20.37 -2.10
C VAL A 896 -2.91 21.01 -2.87
N LEU A 897 -3.40 20.39 -3.94
CA LEU A 897 -4.59 20.90 -4.65
C LEU A 897 -5.83 20.91 -3.76
N LEU A 898 -6.00 19.88 -2.94
CA LEU A 898 -7.10 19.81 -1.96
C LEU A 898 -6.92 20.88 -0.87
N GLU A 899 -5.70 21.13 -0.36
CA GLU A 899 -5.43 22.25 0.57
C GLU A 899 -5.81 23.62 -0.05
N LEU A 900 -5.44 23.87 -1.30
CA LEU A 900 -5.74 25.12 -2.01
C LEU A 900 -7.24 25.37 -2.17
N VAL A 901 -8.03 24.32 -2.34
CA VAL A 901 -9.49 24.42 -2.49
C VAL A 901 -10.18 24.54 -1.13
N THR A 902 -9.77 23.74 -0.16
CA THR A 902 -10.53 23.57 1.09
C THR A 902 -10.03 24.39 2.27
N GLY A 903 -8.79 24.93 2.18
CA GLY A 903 -8.15 25.62 3.29
C GLY A 903 -7.86 24.72 4.51
N ARG A 904 -8.02 23.39 4.38
CA ARG A 904 -7.83 22.42 5.46
C ARG A 904 -6.39 21.91 5.51
N GLU A 905 -5.88 21.68 6.73
CA GLU A 905 -4.60 21.01 6.94
C GLU A 905 -4.69 19.54 6.53
N PRO A 906 -3.62 18.93 5.99
CA PRO A 906 -3.60 17.51 5.61
C PRO A 906 -3.90 16.56 6.75
N ASN A 907 -3.59 16.98 7.99
CA ASN A 907 -3.87 16.27 9.24
C ASN A 907 -4.34 17.28 10.28
N SER A 908 -5.62 17.38 10.54
CA SER A 908 -6.13 18.15 11.66
C SER A 908 -6.07 17.30 12.93
N GLY A 909 -5.26 17.71 13.90
CA GLY A 909 -4.91 16.94 15.11
C GLY A 909 -6.09 16.53 16.03
N ASN A 910 -7.34 16.85 15.71
CA ASN A 910 -8.55 16.49 16.46
C ASN A 910 -9.60 15.72 15.65
N GLU A 911 -9.40 15.52 14.34
CA GLU A 911 -10.28 14.71 13.50
C GLU A 911 -9.48 13.45 13.07
N HIS A 912 -10.04 12.28 13.27
CA HIS A 912 -9.39 10.98 12.98
C HIS A 912 -9.23 10.67 11.48
N MET A 913 -9.41 11.66 10.60
CA MET A 913 -9.44 11.49 9.15
C MET A 913 -8.45 12.44 8.49
N CYS A 914 -7.62 11.94 7.56
CA CYS A 914 -6.74 12.80 6.76
C CYS A 914 -7.54 13.57 5.70
N LEU A 915 -6.98 14.69 5.20
CA LEU A 915 -7.63 15.55 4.20
C LEU A 915 -8.07 14.77 2.95
N VAL A 916 -7.27 13.82 2.49
CA VAL A 916 -7.59 13.00 1.31
C VAL A 916 -8.82 12.13 1.56
N GLU A 917 -8.88 11.44 2.69
CA GLU A 917 -10.04 10.61 3.05
C GLU A 917 -11.28 11.47 3.20
N TRP A 918 -11.17 12.61 3.89
CA TRP A 918 -12.25 13.57 4.03
C TRP A 918 -12.76 14.07 2.66
N ALA A 919 -11.85 14.47 1.74
CA ALA A 919 -12.24 14.97 0.42
C ALA A 919 -12.91 13.89 -0.43
N TRP A 920 -12.43 12.65 -0.37
CA TRP A 920 -13.09 11.51 -1.03
C TRP A 920 -14.47 11.22 -0.44
N ASP A 921 -14.64 11.37 0.88
CA ASP A 921 -15.94 11.18 1.51
C ASP A 921 -16.92 12.30 1.13
N GLN A 922 -16.48 13.58 1.09
CA GLN A 922 -17.35 14.68 0.62
C GLN A 922 -17.79 14.47 -0.83
N PHE A 923 -16.87 13.98 -1.69
CA PHE A 923 -17.21 13.63 -3.08
C PHE A 923 -18.21 12.47 -3.16
N ARG A 924 -18.02 11.42 -2.35
CA ARG A 924 -18.94 10.26 -2.30
C ARG A 924 -20.31 10.62 -1.73
N GLU A 925 -20.36 11.55 -0.77
CA GLU A 925 -21.59 12.07 -0.20
C GLU A 925 -22.36 12.97 -1.17
N GLY A 926 -21.80 13.25 -2.36
CA GLY A 926 -22.44 14.10 -3.38
C GLY A 926 -22.61 15.55 -2.93
N LYS A 927 -21.80 16.03 -1.97
CA LYS A 927 -21.83 17.41 -1.51
C LYS A 927 -21.48 18.37 -2.63
N THR A 928 -22.12 19.52 -2.60
CA THR A 928 -21.84 20.59 -3.54
C THR A 928 -20.48 21.22 -3.25
N ILE A 929 -19.86 21.79 -4.28
CA ILE A 929 -18.55 22.42 -4.11
C ILE A 929 -18.59 23.57 -3.08
N GLU A 930 -19.73 24.22 -2.94
CA GLU A 930 -19.97 25.28 -1.97
C GLU A 930 -19.88 24.82 -0.50
N GLU A 931 -20.13 23.53 -0.24
CA GLU A 931 -20.00 22.94 1.11
C GLU A 931 -18.58 22.53 1.44
N VAL A 932 -17.71 22.41 0.43
CA VAL A 932 -16.37 21.87 0.51
C VAL A 932 -15.28 22.95 0.42
N VAL A 933 -15.59 24.03 -0.31
CA VAL A 933 -14.65 25.12 -0.57
C VAL A 933 -14.35 25.91 0.72
N ASP A 934 -13.13 26.43 0.82
CA ASP A 934 -12.69 27.32 1.91
C ASP A 934 -13.61 28.54 2.00
N GLU A 935 -14.16 28.80 3.18
CA GLU A 935 -15.03 29.94 3.46
C GLU A 935 -14.41 31.28 3.09
N GLU A 936 -13.06 31.41 3.14
CA GLU A 936 -12.35 32.64 2.80
C GLU A 936 -12.42 33.02 1.32
N ILE A 937 -12.67 32.05 0.43
CA ILE A 937 -12.71 32.28 -1.03
C ILE A 937 -14.09 32.01 -1.64
N LYS A 938 -15.03 31.54 -0.85
CA LYS A 938 -16.33 31.03 -1.28
C LYS A 938 -17.16 32.01 -2.11
N GLU A 939 -17.14 33.29 -1.76
CA GLU A 939 -17.90 34.33 -2.47
C GLU A 939 -17.17 34.87 -3.72
N GLN A 940 -15.86 34.65 -3.84
CA GLN A 940 -14.99 35.26 -4.85
C GLN A 940 -14.45 34.27 -5.87
N CYS A 941 -14.72 32.98 -5.71
CA CYS A 941 -14.18 31.94 -6.57
C CYS A 941 -15.08 31.65 -7.78
N ASP A 942 -14.46 31.28 -8.92
CA ASP A 942 -15.15 30.68 -10.05
C ASP A 942 -15.46 29.23 -9.75
N ARG A 943 -16.75 28.90 -9.63
CA ARG A 943 -17.24 27.57 -9.25
C ARG A 943 -16.74 26.47 -10.19
N ALA A 944 -16.70 26.71 -11.48
CA ALA A 944 -16.24 25.73 -12.45
C ALA A 944 -14.75 25.41 -12.28
N GLN A 945 -13.92 26.44 -12.03
CA GLN A 945 -12.48 26.29 -11.79
C GLN A 945 -12.23 25.55 -10.48
N VAL A 946 -12.96 25.89 -9.40
CA VAL A 946 -12.82 25.25 -8.08
C VAL A 946 -13.22 23.78 -8.16
N THR A 947 -14.34 23.46 -8.83
CA THR A 947 -14.80 22.08 -9.07
C THR A 947 -13.76 21.28 -9.83
N THR A 948 -13.18 21.86 -10.88
CA THR A 948 -12.14 21.22 -11.67
C THR A 948 -10.90 20.96 -10.82
N LEU A 949 -10.47 21.93 -10.01
CA LEU A 949 -9.29 21.78 -9.15
C LEU A 949 -9.51 20.72 -8.06
N PHE A 950 -10.69 20.69 -7.44
CA PHE A 950 -11.07 19.68 -6.46
C PHE A 950 -11.08 18.27 -7.07
N SER A 951 -11.74 18.11 -8.22
CA SER A 951 -11.78 16.84 -8.97
C SER A 951 -10.37 16.38 -9.37
N LEU A 952 -9.51 17.30 -9.82
CA LEU A 952 -8.12 17.01 -10.16
C LEU A 952 -7.32 16.55 -8.92
N GLY A 953 -7.54 17.18 -7.76
CA GLY A 953 -6.98 16.75 -6.47
C GLY A 953 -7.37 15.31 -6.12
N LEU A 954 -8.64 14.95 -6.30
CA LEU A 954 -9.14 13.59 -6.12
C LEU A 954 -8.49 12.60 -7.11
N MET A 955 -8.43 12.95 -8.40
CA MET A 955 -7.77 12.10 -9.41
C MET A 955 -6.30 11.83 -9.09
N CYS A 956 -5.58 12.85 -8.62
CA CYS A 956 -4.18 12.71 -8.21
C CYS A 956 -4.01 11.85 -6.95
N THR A 957 -5.01 11.79 -6.06
CA THR A 957 -4.97 11.06 -4.80
C THR A 957 -5.63 9.68 -4.84
N THR A 958 -5.89 9.13 -6.04
CA THR A 958 -6.38 7.76 -6.18
C THR A 958 -5.42 6.74 -5.59
N ARG A 959 -5.95 5.64 -5.02
CA ARG A 959 -5.14 4.60 -4.37
C ARG A 959 -4.17 3.91 -5.33
N SER A 960 -4.61 3.63 -6.57
CA SER A 960 -3.75 2.99 -7.58
C SER A 960 -2.85 4.03 -8.27
N PRO A 961 -1.52 3.91 -8.22
CA PRO A 961 -0.61 4.81 -8.91
C PRO A 961 -0.84 4.88 -10.42
N ALA A 962 -1.25 3.76 -11.05
CA ALA A 962 -1.48 3.68 -12.48
C ALA A 962 -2.67 4.52 -12.96
N THR A 963 -3.64 4.81 -12.09
CA THR A 963 -4.81 5.62 -12.43
C THR A 963 -4.61 7.13 -12.21
N ARG A 964 -3.51 7.54 -11.57
CA ARG A 964 -3.18 8.95 -11.40
C ARG A 964 -2.68 9.55 -12.71
N PRO A 965 -3.05 10.80 -13.03
CA PRO A 965 -2.53 11.49 -14.21
C PRO A 965 -1.01 11.71 -14.11
N THR A 966 -0.35 12.02 -15.21
CA THR A 966 1.02 12.55 -15.22
C THR A 966 1.02 14.03 -14.83
N MET A 967 2.16 14.58 -14.38
CA MET A 967 2.24 16.02 -14.10
C MET A 967 2.03 16.89 -15.35
N LYS A 968 2.27 16.36 -16.53
CA LYS A 968 1.98 17.00 -17.79
C LYS A 968 0.45 17.15 -18.02
N GLU A 969 -0.29 16.07 -17.84
CA GLU A 969 -1.76 16.08 -17.91
C GLU A 969 -2.37 16.99 -16.85
N VAL A 970 -1.86 16.93 -15.61
CA VAL A 970 -2.25 17.84 -14.52
C VAL A 970 -2.05 19.30 -14.92
N LEU A 971 -0.89 19.63 -15.48
CA LEU A 971 -0.58 21.00 -15.93
C LEU A 971 -1.48 21.46 -17.09
N GLU A 972 -1.80 20.59 -18.01
CA GLU A 972 -2.73 20.87 -19.14
C GLU A 972 -4.13 21.22 -18.64
N ILE A 973 -4.66 20.44 -17.68
CA ILE A 973 -5.97 20.72 -17.04
C ILE A 973 -5.95 22.06 -16.29
N LEU A 974 -4.92 22.31 -15.50
CA LEU A 974 -4.78 23.56 -14.75
C LEU A 974 -4.70 24.80 -15.68
N ARG A 975 -4.03 24.69 -16.82
CA ARG A 975 -3.94 25.79 -17.81
C ARG A 975 -5.28 26.10 -18.47
N GLN A 976 -6.16 25.12 -18.67
CA GLN A 976 -7.50 25.33 -19.19
C GLN A 976 -8.39 26.12 -18.21
N CYS A 977 -8.09 26.07 -16.93
CA CYS A 977 -8.77 26.85 -15.90
C CYS A 977 -8.30 28.32 -15.84
N SER A 978 -7.17 28.70 -16.49
CA SER A 978 -6.65 30.09 -16.47
C SER A 978 -7.32 30.91 -17.57
N PRO A 979 -7.77 32.17 -17.31
CA PRO A 979 -8.25 33.06 -18.35
C PRO A 979 -7.15 33.33 -19.37
N GLN A 980 -7.37 33.03 -20.65
CA GLN A 980 -6.42 33.34 -21.72
C GLN A 980 -6.29 34.84 -21.89
N GLU A 981 -5.11 35.41 -21.71
CA GLU A 981 -4.76 36.71 -22.26
C GLU A 981 -4.83 36.65 -23.80
N GLY A 982 -5.67 37.50 -24.33
CA GLY A 982 -6.07 37.74 -25.63
C GLY A 982 -5.25 37.29 -26.84
N HIS A 983 -5.84 36.40 -27.64
CA HIS A 983 -5.81 36.46 -29.13
C HIS A 983 -7.10 35.83 -29.62
N GLY A 984 -7.87 36.62 -30.35
CA GLY A 984 -9.24 36.28 -30.82
C GLY A 984 -9.27 35.03 -31.67
N ARG A 985 -10.02 34.04 -31.22
CA ARG A 985 -10.66 33.02 -32.03
C ARG A 985 -12.04 32.66 -31.43
N LYS A 986 -13.02 32.69 -32.36
CA LYS A 986 -14.45 32.52 -32.12
C LYS A 986 -14.80 31.38 -31.16
N LYS A 987 -15.64 31.70 -30.17
CA LYS A 987 -16.38 30.71 -29.38
C LYS A 987 -17.07 29.71 -30.31
N LYS A 988 -16.68 28.46 -30.23
CA LYS A 988 -17.55 27.33 -30.44
C LYS A 988 -17.96 26.86 -29.06
N ASP A 989 -19.24 26.93 -28.82
CA ASP A 989 -19.86 26.31 -27.65
C ASP A 989 -19.55 24.80 -27.69
N HIS A 990 -18.60 24.39 -26.91
CA HIS A 990 -18.44 23.03 -26.51
C HIS A 990 -18.89 22.97 -25.06
N GLU A 991 -20.06 22.37 -24.82
CA GLU A 991 -20.46 21.83 -23.54
C GLU A 991 -19.26 21.10 -22.96
N ALA A 992 -18.90 21.47 -21.73
CA ALA A 992 -17.91 20.76 -20.95
C ALA A 992 -18.44 19.33 -20.73
N ALA A 993 -18.00 18.40 -21.58
CA ALA A 993 -18.24 17.00 -21.34
C ALA A 993 -17.57 16.62 -20.01
N PRO A 994 -18.29 16.00 -19.10
CA PRO A 994 -17.70 15.55 -17.84
C PRO A 994 -16.65 14.48 -18.16
N LEU A 995 -15.39 14.75 -17.80
CA LEU A 995 -14.27 13.80 -17.92
C LEU A 995 -14.45 12.51 -17.08
N LEU A 996 -15.59 12.34 -16.44
CA LEU A 996 -15.97 11.17 -15.65
C LEU A 996 -16.85 10.16 -16.38
N GLN A 997 -17.16 10.36 -17.71
CA GLN A 997 -18.01 9.40 -18.43
C GLN A 997 -17.29 8.32 -19.22
N ASN A 998 -15.95 8.22 -19.20
CA ASN A 998 -15.23 7.14 -19.87
C ASN A 998 -14.20 6.49 -18.95
N GLY A 999 -14.67 5.93 -17.83
CA GLY A 999 -13.95 4.96 -17.04
C GLY A 999 -14.26 3.54 -17.50
N THR A 1000 -13.90 3.19 -18.73
CA THR A 1000 -13.81 1.77 -19.11
C THR A 1000 -12.65 1.15 -18.39
N TYR A 1001 -12.94 0.36 -17.36
CA TYR A 1001 -11.99 -0.60 -16.81
C TYR A 1001 -11.65 -1.61 -17.91
N PRO A 1002 -10.37 -1.89 -18.21
CA PRO A 1002 -10.04 -3.05 -19.00
C PRO A 1002 -10.24 -4.30 -18.14
N ALA A 1003 -11.40 -4.92 -18.28
CA ALA A 1003 -11.58 -6.31 -17.90
C ALA A 1003 -10.81 -7.17 -18.90
N THR A 1004 -9.59 -7.54 -18.58
CA THR A 1004 -8.88 -8.63 -19.27
C THR A 1004 -8.21 -9.53 -18.25
N TYR A 1005 -9.01 -10.42 -17.68
CA TYR A 1005 -8.53 -11.75 -17.34
C TYR A 1005 -9.17 -12.72 -18.33
N LYS A 1006 -8.42 -13.08 -19.34
CA LYS A 1006 -8.70 -14.27 -20.15
C LYS A 1006 -8.34 -15.47 -19.28
N HIS A 1007 -9.35 -16.18 -18.80
CA HIS A 1007 -9.21 -17.57 -18.43
C HIS A 1007 -9.05 -18.40 -19.71
N SER A 1008 -7.90 -18.97 -19.93
CA SER A 1008 -7.73 -20.13 -20.80
C SER A 1008 -8.04 -21.35 -19.94
N GLU A 1009 -9.17 -22.00 -20.24
CA GLU A 1009 -9.44 -23.33 -19.74
C GLU A 1009 -8.40 -24.32 -20.27
N LYS A 1010 -7.60 -24.86 -19.40
CA LYS A 1010 -7.11 -26.25 -19.45
C LYS A 1010 -7.09 -26.73 -18.01
N GLY A 1011 -7.90 -27.71 -17.75
CA GLY A 1011 -8.06 -28.31 -16.46
C GLY A 1011 -6.76 -28.95 -15.96
N SER A 1012 -6.53 -28.75 -14.74
CA SER A 1012 -6.04 -29.71 -13.75
C SER A 1012 -6.16 -29.05 -12.38
N ASP A 1013 -6.78 -29.73 -11.48
CA ASP A 1013 -6.94 -29.42 -10.09
C ASP A 1013 -5.63 -28.88 -9.48
N ASN A 1014 -5.71 -27.73 -8.80
CA ASN A 1014 -5.05 -27.49 -7.52
C ASN A 1014 -5.43 -26.12 -6.97
N GLU A 1015 -5.84 -26.17 -5.76
CA GLU A 1015 -6.29 -25.13 -4.85
C GLU A 1015 -5.20 -24.07 -4.53
N ASP A 1016 -5.68 -22.89 -4.18
CA ASP A 1016 -5.09 -21.91 -3.27
C ASP A 1016 -3.79 -21.20 -3.65
N ASP A 1017 -3.94 -20.01 -4.24
CA ASP A 1017 -2.98 -18.92 -4.10
C ASP A 1017 -3.64 -17.71 -3.41
N ASP A 1018 -3.71 -17.75 -2.07
CA ASP A 1018 -3.86 -16.58 -1.22
C ASP A 1018 -2.47 -16.09 -0.81
N ASN A 1019 -2.02 -15.03 -1.46
CA ASN A 1019 -0.76 -14.36 -1.18
C ASN A 1019 -0.69 -13.88 0.27
N LEU A 1020 0.16 -14.55 1.05
CA LEU A 1020 0.66 -14.11 2.34
C LEU A 1020 1.71 -13.01 2.15
N VAL A 1021 1.38 -11.79 2.51
CA VAL A 1021 2.34 -10.75 2.89
C VAL A 1021 2.35 -10.62 4.41
#